data_b4eea5569b5a2ecf933a125ad0391789
#
_entry.id   b4eea5569b5a2ecf933a125ad0391789
#
_cell.length_a   1.000
_cell.length_b   1.000
_cell.length_c   1.000
_cell.angle_alpha   90.00
_cell.angle_beta   90.00
_cell.angle_gamma   90.00
#
_symmetry.space_group_name_H-M   'P 1'
#
loop_
_entity.id
_entity.type
_entity.pdbx_description
1 polymer ?
#
loop_
_entity_poly.entity_id
_entity_poly.type
_entity_poly.pdbx_seq_one_letter_code
_entity_poly.pdbx_strand_id
1 'polypeptide(L)'
;MNFQLTSKYKPTGDQPEAIRQLTDGLKRGDKAQVLLGVTGSGKTFTMANVIANLNRPTLILSHNKTLAAQLYEEMKGFFPENAVEYYVSYYDYYQPEAYLPTTDTYIEKDLAINEEIDRLRLRAVSALLSGRKDVIVVSSVSCIYGMGSPVALHENVIELHRGQILDRNVLLRKLVTALYVRNDLELKRGCFRVKGDTVDVAMAYSEVILRITFWDDEIDTLEELDAVTMDRLVSFEEYKLYPANLFMTSQEQTNIAIRQIQDDLVKQVAFFEEMGDSIKAQRIKERVEYDMEMIKELGHCSGIENYSRYFDGRQAGERPYCLLDFFPEDYLMMIDESHVSVPQISAMYGGDRARKRNLVEFGFRLPAAFDNRPLTFEEFKEMTNQVVYVSATPADYELNEAEGVVVEQLIRPTGLLDPEIEVRPTENQIDDLMDEIVRRTHRKERVLVTTLTKRMAEEMSEYLLNNGIQTAYIHSEVTTLDRVKILENLRNGTYDVLVGVNLLREGLDLPEVSLVAILDADKEGFLRSHRSLTQTAGRAARNVNGKVIMYADTITASMQLTIDETARRRMKQMKYNEEHGITPKQIEKAIKQSGLRQFAEGEEAGGNEQTAYTGPMEQGAFAADPIVQQMTRPQLEKSIAETTRLMKEAAKKLDFLQAAQYRDEILRLHKELELK
;
A
#
# COMPACT_ATOMS: atom_id res chain seq x y z
N MET A 1 -27.54 6.06 -6.49
CA MET A 1 -27.81 5.73 -5.06
C MET A 1 -27.05 6.72 -4.21
N ASN A 2 -27.50 6.96 -2.99
CA ASN A 2 -26.83 7.84 -2.03
C ASN A 2 -26.13 6.99 -0.98
N PHE A 3 -25.08 7.51 -0.36
CA PHE A 3 -24.44 6.85 0.78
C PHE A 3 -25.41 6.77 1.97
N GLN A 4 -25.48 5.58 2.57
CA GLN A 4 -26.29 5.30 3.75
C GLN A 4 -25.37 4.90 4.91
N LEU A 5 -25.03 5.89 5.76
CA LEU A 5 -24.19 5.65 6.91
C LEU A 5 -24.95 4.87 7.99
N THR A 6 -24.45 3.69 8.30
CA THR A 6 -24.95 2.83 9.39
C THR A 6 -23.94 2.83 10.54
N SER A 7 -24.35 3.32 11.70
CA SER A 7 -23.48 3.33 12.88
C SER A 7 -24.30 3.29 14.17
N LYS A 8 -23.77 2.55 15.15
CA LYS A 8 -24.25 2.58 16.54
C LYS A 8 -23.76 3.82 17.31
N TYR A 9 -22.77 4.52 16.76
CA TYR A 9 -22.14 5.68 17.38
C TYR A 9 -22.71 6.97 16.81
N LYS A 10 -22.72 8.01 17.63
CA LYS A 10 -23.00 9.39 17.22
C LYS A 10 -21.72 10.22 17.32
N PRO A 11 -21.54 11.23 16.48
CA PRO A 11 -20.41 12.14 16.59
C PRO A 11 -20.34 12.78 17.98
N THR A 12 -19.16 12.73 18.61
CA THR A 12 -18.91 13.27 19.96
C THR A 12 -17.58 14.03 20.01
N GLY A 13 -17.37 14.82 21.06
CA GLY A 13 -16.15 15.60 21.22
C GLY A 13 -15.96 16.64 20.13
N ASP A 14 -14.80 16.65 19.50
CA ASP A 14 -14.48 17.54 18.38
C ASP A 14 -15.10 17.06 17.04
N GLN A 15 -15.62 15.82 16.97
CA GLN A 15 -16.10 15.22 15.71
C GLN A 15 -17.22 16.03 15.02
N PRO A 16 -18.29 16.51 15.72
CA PRO A 16 -19.35 17.27 15.06
C PRO A 16 -18.82 18.52 14.35
N GLU A 17 -17.92 19.24 15.01
CA GLU A 17 -17.33 20.46 14.46
C GLU A 17 -16.34 20.15 13.33
N ALA A 18 -15.53 19.10 13.48
CA ALA A 18 -14.63 18.65 12.43
C ALA A 18 -15.38 18.21 11.17
N ILE A 19 -16.45 17.43 11.31
CA ILE A 19 -17.33 17.02 10.21
C ILE A 19 -17.93 18.24 9.52
N ARG A 20 -18.42 19.21 10.28
CA ARG A 20 -19.01 20.44 9.75
C ARG A 20 -17.98 21.25 8.96
N GLN A 21 -16.82 21.54 9.56
CA GLN A 21 -15.76 22.35 8.92
C GLN A 21 -15.26 21.71 7.64
N LEU A 22 -14.95 20.40 7.65
CA LEU A 22 -14.50 19.69 6.45
C LEU A 22 -15.58 19.69 5.37
N THR A 23 -16.84 19.39 5.74
CA THR A 23 -17.95 19.35 4.77
C THR A 23 -18.20 20.71 4.15
N ASP A 24 -18.22 21.77 4.97
CA ASP A 24 -18.47 23.13 4.51
C ASP A 24 -17.33 23.63 3.60
N GLY A 25 -16.08 23.33 3.97
CA GLY A 25 -14.92 23.67 3.15
C GLY A 25 -14.95 22.98 1.78
N LEU A 26 -15.22 21.67 1.75
CA LEU A 26 -15.35 20.93 0.50
C LEU A 26 -16.52 21.41 -0.38
N LYS A 27 -17.66 21.76 0.23
CA LYS A 27 -18.80 22.37 -0.50
C LYS A 27 -18.50 23.78 -1.03
N ARG A 28 -17.64 24.54 -0.34
CA ARG A 28 -17.17 25.86 -0.77
C ARG A 28 -16.17 25.77 -1.93
N GLY A 29 -15.55 24.61 -2.14
CA GLY A 29 -14.60 24.38 -3.21
C GLY A 29 -13.13 24.41 -2.78
N ASP A 30 -12.85 24.34 -1.46
CA ASP A 30 -11.49 24.25 -0.94
C ASP A 30 -10.77 23.06 -1.56
N LYS A 31 -9.58 23.27 -2.13
CA LYS A 31 -8.84 22.23 -2.85
C LYS A 31 -8.19 21.22 -1.92
N ALA A 32 -7.71 21.69 -0.78
CA ALA A 32 -7.04 20.87 0.22
C ALA A 32 -7.47 21.26 1.62
N GLN A 33 -7.64 20.27 2.50
CA GLN A 33 -7.91 20.45 3.92
C GLN A 33 -7.09 19.46 4.73
N VAL A 34 -6.75 19.83 5.96
CA VAL A 34 -6.04 18.94 6.89
C VAL A 34 -6.94 18.59 8.07
N LEU A 35 -7.15 17.30 8.32
CA LEU A 35 -7.71 16.77 9.56
C LEU A 35 -6.56 16.32 10.47
N LEU A 36 -6.24 17.13 11.47
CA LEU A 36 -5.33 16.76 12.54
C LEU A 36 -6.09 15.97 13.59
N GLY A 37 -6.01 14.65 13.52
CA GLY A 37 -6.72 13.76 14.42
C GLY A 37 -5.78 12.85 15.20
N VAL A 38 -5.80 12.92 16.54
CA VAL A 38 -5.00 12.04 17.38
C VAL A 38 -5.45 10.59 17.27
N THR A 39 -4.57 9.66 17.62
CA THR A 39 -4.91 8.24 17.66
C THR A 39 -6.05 8.00 18.65
N GLY A 40 -7.11 7.30 18.19
CA GLY A 40 -8.29 7.02 19.00
C GLY A 40 -9.35 8.10 19.07
N SER A 41 -9.21 9.21 18.34
CA SER A 41 -10.24 10.24 18.24
C SER A 41 -11.40 9.86 17.30
N GLY A 42 -11.29 8.75 16.56
CA GLY A 42 -12.32 8.30 15.61
C GLY A 42 -12.25 8.99 14.26
N LYS A 43 -11.03 9.23 13.72
CA LYS A 43 -10.81 9.82 12.39
C LYS A 43 -11.62 9.12 11.29
N THR A 44 -11.59 7.78 11.25
CA THR A 44 -12.32 6.98 10.26
C THR A 44 -13.82 7.26 10.29
N PHE A 45 -14.39 7.41 11.48
CA PHE A 45 -15.81 7.75 11.63
C PHE A 45 -16.13 9.18 11.14
N THR A 46 -15.23 10.13 11.38
CA THR A 46 -15.31 11.49 10.82
C THR A 46 -15.25 11.47 9.31
N MET A 47 -14.30 10.72 8.72
CA MET A 47 -14.21 10.53 7.26
C MET A 47 -15.53 9.96 6.70
N ALA A 48 -16.07 8.91 7.31
CA ALA A 48 -17.33 8.31 6.89
C ALA A 48 -18.51 9.31 6.90
N ASN A 49 -18.61 10.15 7.94
CA ASN A 49 -19.64 11.19 8.01
C ASN A 49 -19.47 12.26 6.93
N VAL A 50 -18.24 12.68 6.63
CA VAL A 50 -17.95 13.64 5.55
C VAL A 50 -18.34 13.06 4.20
N ILE A 51 -17.99 11.79 3.93
CA ILE A 51 -18.38 11.07 2.70
C ILE A 51 -19.90 11.03 2.55
N ALA A 52 -20.62 10.64 3.60
CA ALA A 52 -22.08 10.59 3.59
C ALA A 52 -22.71 11.97 3.32
N ASN A 53 -22.17 13.05 3.90
CA ASN A 53 -22.66 14.41 3.72
C ASN A 53 -22.42 14.98 2.32
N LEU A 54 -21.37 14.53 1.64
CA LEU A 54 -21.01 15.02 0.30
C LEU A 54 -21.63 14.17 -0.80
N ASN A 55 -21.82 12.90 -0.55
CA ASN A 55 -22.42 11.96 -1.50
C ASN A 55 -21.71 11.92 -2.86
N ARG A 56 -20.37 11.81 -2.84
CA ARG A 56 -19.51 11.75 -4.02
C ARG A 56 -18.62 10.50 -3.99
N PRO A 57 -18.27 9.91 -5.14
CA PRO A 57 -17.28 8.85 -5.20
C PRO A 57 -16.00 9.26 -4.46
N THR A 58 -15.47 8.37 -3.66
CA THR A 58 -14.34 8.69 -2.77
C THR A 58 -13.23 7.67 -2.91
N LEU A 59 -11.99 8.17 -3.08
CA LEU A 59 -10.77 7.38 -2.99
C LEU A 59 -10.11 7.63 -1.63
N ILE A 60 -9.90 6.57 -0.86
CA ILE A 60 -9.14 6.61 0.40
C ILE A 60 -7.79 5.96 0.16
N LEU A 61 -6.70 6.73 0.32
CA LEU A 61 -5.34 6.26 0.19
C LEU A 61 -4.73 5.95 1.54
N SER A 62 -4.05 4.80 1.64
CA SER A 62 -3.25 4.39 2.78
C SER A 62 -1.86 3.96 2.31
N HIS A 63 -0.83 4.15 3.15
CA HIS A 63 0.56 3.89 2.76
C HIS A 63 0.94 2.40 2.71
N ASN A 64 0.11 1.49 3.25
CA ASN A 64 0.36 0.04 3.18
C ASN A 64 -0.93 -0.79 3.06
N LYS A 65 -0.77 -2.07 2.65
CA LYS A 65 -1.90 -3.01 2.45
C LYS A 65 -2.70 -3.29 3.73
N THR A 66 -2.01 -3.41 4.86
CA THR A 66 -2.62 -3.77 6.15
C THR A 66 -3.56 -2.68 6.67
N LEU A 67 -3.11 -1.42 6.63
CA LEU A 67 -3.96 -0.29 7.00
C LEU A 67 -5.10 -0.07 6.01
N ALA A 68 -4.83 -0.27 4.71
CA ALA A 68 -5.87 -0.22 3.69
C ALA A 68 -6.94 -1.29 3.95
N ALA A 69 -6.57 -2.53 4.33
CA ALA A 69 -7.52 -3.59 4.70
C ALA A 69 -8.35 -3.21 5.93
N GLN A 70 -7.72 -2.67 6.97
CA GLN A 70 -8.43 -2.19 8.16
C GLN A 70 -9.45 -1.08 7.82
N LEU A 71 -9.03 -0.08 7.03
CA LEU A 71 -9.92 1.01 6.60
C LEU A 71 -11.07 0.50 5.73
N TYR A 72 -10.79 -0.46 4.84
CA TYR A 72 -11.81 -1.12 4.02
C TYR A 72 -12.87 -1.80 4.88
N GLU A 73 -12.48 -2.58 5.89
CA GLU A 73 -13.41 -3.26 6.79
C GLU A 73 -14.22 -2.27 7.63
N GLU A 74 -13.57 -1.22 8.15
CA GLU A 74 -14.25 -0.17 8.90
C GLU A 74 -15.30 0.58 8.01
N MET A 75 -14.91 0.96 6.78
CA MET A 75 -15.80 1.62 5.82
C MET A 75 -16.94 0.72 5.37
N LYS A 76 -16.68 -0.57 5.12
CA LYS A 76 -17.73 -1.54 4.79
C LYS A 76 -18.72 -1.73 5.93
N GLY A 77 -18.24 -1.66 7.19
CA GLY A 77 -19.10 -1.66 8.37
C GLY A 77 -19.97 -0.41 8.48
N PHE A 78 -19.47 0.75 8.04
CA PHE A 78 -20.25 2.02 8.02
C PHE A 78 -21.20 2.12 6.81
N PHE A 79 -20.87 1.48 5.71
CA PHE A 79 -21.63 1.55 4.45
C PHE A 79 -21.97 0.15 3.89
N PRO A 80 -22.74 -0.67 4.63
CA PRO A 80 -23.03 -2.05 4.24
C PRO A 80 -23.81 -2.17 2.93
N GLU A 81 -24.64 -1.16 2.59
CA GLU A 81 -25.50 -1.13 1.41
C GLU A 81 -24.85 -0.43 0.19
N ASN A 82 -23.67 0.15 0.37
CA ASN A 82 -22.98 0.89 -0.68
C ASN A 82 -21.76 0.11 -1.21
N ALA A 83 -21.23 0.53 -2.35
CA ALA A 83 -20.03 -0.08 -2.91
C ALA A 83 -18.78 0.40 -2.16
N VAL A 84 -18.29 -0.41 -1.26
CA VAL A 84 -16.97 -0.23 -0.63
C VAL A 84 -16.05 -1.28 -1.22
N GLU A 85 -14.98 -0.83 -1.87
CA GLU A 85 -14.09 -1.65 -2.67
C GLU A 85 -12.65 -1.55 -2.21
N TYR A 86 -11.87 -2.61 -2.44
CA TYR A 86 -10.48 -2.72 -2.03
C TYR A 86 -9.55 -2.81 -3.23
N TYR A 87 -8.55 -1.92 -3.31
CA TYR A 87 -7.63 -1.85 -4.43
C TYR A 87 -6.18 -1.70 -3.97
N VAL A 88 -5.45 -2.81 -3.86
CA VAL A 88 -4.04 -2.82 -3.48
C VAL A 88 -3.21 -3.62 -4.48
N SER A 89 -1.91 -3.71 -4.30
CA SER A 89 -1.06 -4.58 -5.11
C SER A 89 -1.50 -6.04 -4.96
N TYR A 90 -1.75 -6.70 -6.10
CA TYR A 90 -2.23 -8.10 -6.16
C TYR A 90 -1.11 -9.14 -6.11
N TYR A 91 0.12 -8.72 -5.85
CA TYR A 91 1.25 -9.63 -5.67
C TYR A 91 1.40 -10.03 -4.20
N ASP A 92 1.44 -11.33 -3.92
CA ASP A 92 1.88 -11.86 -2.63
C ASP A 92 3.40 -11.76 -2.52
N TYR A 93 4.08 -12.08 -3.61
CA TYR A 93 5.51 -11.90 -3.80
C TYR A 93 5.78 -11.14 -5.09
N TYR A 94 6.71 -10.20 -5.06
CA TYR A 94 7.13 -9.44 -6.25
C TYR A 94 8.61 -9.10 -6.21
N GLN A 95 9.39 -9.71 -7.10
CA GLN A 95 10.76 -9.34 -7.38
C GLN A 95 10.79 -8.60 -8.71
N PRO A 96 11.07 -7.30 -8.73
CA PRO A 96 11.17 -6.56 -9.98
C PRO A 96 12.40 -6.97 -10.77
N GLU A 97 12.27 -7.00 -12.10
CA GLU A 97 13.38 -7.12 -13.00
C GLU A 97 14.40 -6.00 -12.79
N ALA A 98 15.67 -6.31 -12.64
CA ALA A 98 16.73 -5.34 -12.42
C ALA A 98 18.05 -5.78 -13.03
N TYR A 99 18.93 -4.82 -13.32
CA TYR A 99 20.30 -5.09 -13.70
C TYR A 99 21.27 -4.24 -12.87
N LEU A 100 22.28 -4.91 -12.32
CA LEU A 100 23.33 -4.30 -11.52
C LEU A 100 24.62 -4.24 -12.33
N PRO A 101 24.98 -3.08 -12.89
CA PRO A 101 26.19 -2.95 -13.72
C PRO A 101 27.49 -3.24 -12.97
N THR A 102 27.52 -2.97 -11.65
CA THR A 102 28.71 -3.17 -10.82
C THR A 102 29.14 -4.64 -10.69
N THR A 103 28.19 -5.55 -10.72
CA THR A 103 28.39 -6.99 -10.54
C THR A 103 28.07 -7.80 -11.79
N ASP A 104 27.63 -7.14 -12.87
CA ASP A 104 27.12 -7.77 -14.09
C ASP A 104 26.04 -8.82 -13.79
N THR A 105 25.12 -8.46 -12.86
CA THR A 105 24.07 -9.37 -12.40
C THR A 105 22.73 -8.93 -12.93
N TYR A 106 22.09 -9.80 -13.72
CA TYR A 106 20.71 -9.64 -14.14
C TYR A 106 19.79 -10.42 -13.19
N ILE A 107 18.75 -9.74 -12.71
CA ILE A 107 17.72 -10.30 -11.86
C ILE A 107 16.47 -10.42 -12.70
N GLU A 108 16.02 -11.65 -12.86
CA GLU A 108 14.76 -11.92 -13.54
C GLU A 108 13.59 -11.52 -12.68
N LYS A 109 12.52 -11.07 -13.34
CA LYS A 109 11.24 -10.78 -12.67
C LYS A 109 10.66 -12.09 -12.13
N ASP A 110 10.31 -12.10 -10.85
CA ASP A 110 9.58 -13.18 -10.21
C ASP A 110 8.37 -12.62 -9.44
N LEU A 111 7.24 -13.32 -9.48
CA LEU A 111 6.01 -12.86 -8.85
C LEU A 111 5.05 -14.01 -8.54
N ALA A 112 4.27 -13.84 -7.49
CA ALA A 112 3.10 -14.65 -7.17
C ALA A 112 1.87 -13.74 -7.10
N ILE A 113 0.82 -14.10 -7.83
CA ILE A 113 -0.43 -13.33 -7.89
C ILE A 113 -1.41 -13.90 -6.87
N ASN A 114 -2.00 -13.01 -6.07
CA ASN A 114 -3.12 -13.32 -5.21
C ASN A 114 -4.43 -13.17 -6.01
N GLU A 115 -5.07 -14.28 -6.31
CA GLU A 115 -6.30 -14.31 -7.12
C GLU A 115 -7.47 -13.58 -6.44
N GLU A 116 -7.53 -13.58 -5.12
CA GLU A 116 -8.56 -12.90 -4.36
C GLU A 116 -8.41 -11.37 -4.45
N ILE A 117 -7.17 -10.86 -4.27
CA ILE A 117 -6.91 -9.43 -4.44
C ILE A 117 -7.13 -9.00 -5.88
N ASP A 118 -6.77 -9.82 -6.87
CA ASP A 118 -7.04 -9.54 -8.28
C ASP A 118 -8.54 -9.44 -8.55
N ARG A 119 -9.36 -10.33 -7.98
CA ARG A 119 -10.82 -10.27 -8.03
C ARG A 119 -11.36 -8.95 -7.44
N LEU A 120 -10.84 -8.54 -6.25
CA LEU A 120 -11.25 -7.30 -5.61
C LEU A 120 -10.88 -6.06 -6.42
N ARG A 121 -9.74 -6.08 -7.11
CA ARG A 121 -9.32 -5.00 -8.03
C ARG A 121 -10.27 -4.88 -9.22
N LEU A 122 -10.62 -6.01 -9.86
CA LEU A 122 -11.62 -6.04 -10.93
C LEU A 122 -12.96 -5.50 -10.45
N ARG A 123 -13.37 -5.88 -9.24
CA ARG A 123 -14.62 -5.43 -8.64
C ARG A 123 -14.62 -3.91 -8.40
N ALA A 124 -13.53 -3.34 -7.91
CA ALA A 124 -13.40 -1.89 -7.73
C ALA A 124 -13.55 -1.13 -9.06
N VAL A 125 -12.88 -1.60 -10.11
CA VAL A 125 -12.97 -1.02 -11.44
C VAL A 125 -14.39 -1.15 -12.02
N SER A 126 -15.02 -2.32 -11.88
CA SER A 126 -16.40 -2.54 -12.34
C SER A 126 -17.39 -1.63 -11.62
N ALA A 127 -17.21 -1.41 -10.31
CA ALA A 127 -18.04 -0.48 -9.55
C ALA A 127 -17.92 0.97 -10.05
N LEU A 128 -16.70 1.42 -10.38
CA LEU A 128 -16.46 2.75 -10.96
C LEU A 128 -17.06 2.87 -12.37
N LEU A 129 -16.86 1.87 -13.23
CA LEU A 129 -17.40 1.84 -14.60
C LEU A 129 -18.92 1.77 -14.63
N SER A 130 -19.58 1.29 -13.57
CA SER A 130 -21.04 1.23 -13.50
C SER A 130 -21.72 2.60 -13.48
N GLY A 131 -20.96 3.68 -13.24
CA GLY A 131 -21.45 5.05 -13.15
C GLY A 131 -22.21 5.36 -11.84
N ARG A 132 -22.20 4.43 -10.85
CA ARG A 132 -22.78 4.70 -9.53
C ARG A 132 -21.95 5.73 -8.77
N LYS A 133 -22.62 6.59 -7.98
CA LYS A 133 -21.97 7.68 -7.22
C LYS A 133 -21.62 7.30 -5.79
N ASP A 134 -22.15 6.22 -5.31
CA ASP A 134 -21.97 5.73 -3.94
C ASP A 134 -20.84 4.67 -3.85
N VAL A 135 -19.67 5.02 -4.38
CA VAL A 135 -18.48 4.15 -4.43
C VAL A 135 -17.38 4.72 -3.53
N ILE A 136 -16.88 3.91 -2.63
CA ILE A 136 -15.66 4.16 -1.87
C ILE A 136 -14.62 3.13 -2.30
N VAL A 137 -13.47 3.57 -2.77
CA VAL A 137 -12.33 2.69 -3.03
C VAL A 137 -11.26 2.96 -1.99
N VAL A 138 -10.90 1.94 -1.22
CA VAL A 138 -9.77 2.00 -0.29
C VAL A 138 -8.55 1.38 -0.96
N SER A 139 -7.50 2.17 -1.13
CA SER A 139 -6.33 1.77 -1.91
C SER A 139 -5.01 2.02 -1.18
N SER A 140 -3.99 1.26 -1.57
CA SER A 140 -2.60 1.63 -1.32
C SER A 140 -2.06 2.49 -2.47
N VAL A 141 -0.78 2.88 -2.42
CA VAL A 141 -0.13 3.62 -3.52
C VAL A 141 -0.13 2.87 -4.88
N SER A 142 -0.59 1.63 -4.92
CA SER A 142 -0.76 0.88 -6.19
C SER A 142 -1.75 1.54 -7.15
N CYS A 143 -2.61 2.45 -6.67
CA CYS A 143 -3.56 3.20 -7.52
C CYS A 143 -2.90 4.12 -8.55
N ILE A 144 -1.63 4.52 -8.35
CA ILE A 144 -0.89 5.39 -9.28
C ILE A 144 -0.10 4.61 -10.35
N TYR A 145 -0.13 3.28 -10.30
CA TYR A 145 0.54 2.43 -11.29
C TYR A 145 -0.34 2.14 -12.49
N GLY A 146 0.33 1.85 -13.62
CA GLY A 146 -0.31 1.61 -14.89
C GLY A 146 -1.32 0.47 -14.88
N MET A 147 -2.43 0.67 -15.55
CA MET A 147 -3.49 -0.30 -15.80
C MET A 147 -4.12 -0.07 -17.19
N GLY A 148 -5.08 -0.91 -17.57
CA GLY A 148 -5.74 -0.80 -18.87
C GLY A 148 -6.52 0.50 -19.05
N SER A 149 -6.80 0.83 -20.32
CA SER A 149 -7.56 2.03 -20.69
C SER A 149 -9.01 1.96 -20.20
N PRO A 150 -9.53 3.01 -19.49
CA PRO A 150 -10.94 3.09 -19.13
C PRO A 150 -11.87 3.01 -20.35
N VAL A 151 -11.47 3.60 -21.47
CA VAL A 151 -12.26 3.60 -22.73
C VAL A 151 -12.37 2.18 -23.26
N ALA A 152 -11.24 1.47 -23.37
CA ALA A 152 -11.24 0.09 -23.87
C ALA A 152 -12.06 -0.85 -22.97
N LEU A 153 -12.00 -0.66 -21.66
CA LEU A 153 -12.80 -1.45 -20.73
C LEU A 153 -14.29 -1.13 -20.87
N HIS A 154 -14.66 0.14 -21.01
CA HIS A 154 -16.06 0.56 -21.16
C HIS A 154 -16.67 0.06 -22.47
N GLU A 155 -15.94 0.10 -23.59
CA GLU A 155 -16.39 -0.39 -24.90
C GLU A 155 -16.63 -1.90 -24.92
N ASN A 156 -16.00 -2.65 -24.02
CA ASN A 156 -16.15 -4.11 -23.91
C ASN A 156 -17.10 -4.55 -22.78
N VAL A 157 -17.86 -3.63 -22.18
CA VAL A 157 -18.98 -3.96 -21.29
C VAL A 157 -20.09 -4.57 -22.12
N ILE A 158 -20.60 -5.73 -21.71
CA ILE A 158 -21.70 -6.40 -22.38
C ILE A 158 -22.99 -6.03 -21.65
N GLU A 159 -23.84 -5.23 -22.30
CA GLU A 159 -25.16 -4.90 -21.79
C GLU A 159 -26.18 -5.93 -22.28
N LEU A 160 -26.92 -6.49 -21.35
CA LEU A 160 -27.93 -7.53 -21.57
C LEU A 160 -29.26 -7.07 -20.99
N HIS A 161 -30.33 -7.30 -21.72
CA HIS A 161 -31.70 -7.00 -21.29
C HIS A 161 -32.59 -8.23 -21.52
N ARG A 162 -33.48 -8.49 -20.59
CA ARG A 162 -34.53 -9.51 -20.79
C ARG A 162 -35.41 -9.12 -21.99
N GLY A 163 -35.74 -10.06 -22.83
CA GLY A 163 -36.45 -9.82 -24.09
C GLY A 163 -35.60 -9.25 -25.24
N GLN A 164 -34.31 -9.13 -25.06
CA GLN A 164 -33.36 -8.68 -26.08
C GLN A 164 -33.19 -9.76 -27.15
N ILE A 165 -33.38 -9.40 -28.43
CA ILE A 165 -33.05 -10.26 -29.53
C ILE A 165 -31.54 -10.22 -29.74
N LEU A 166 -30.87 -11.32 -29.47
CA LEU A 166 -29.41 -11.46 -29.55
C LEU A 166 -29.04 -12.89 -29.88
N ASP A 167 -28.49 -13.14 -31.06
CA ASP A 167 -27.96 -14.46 -31.44
C ASP A 167 -26.94 -14.93 -30.41
N ARG A 168 -27.12 -16.16 -29.90
CA ARG A 168 -26.24 -16.73 -28.86
C ARG A 168 -24.77 -16.72 -29.28
N ASN A 169 -24.43 -17.00 -30.55
CA ASN A 169 -23.05 -17.00 -31.02
C ASN A 169 -22.45 -15.59 -31.05
N VAL A 170 -23.28 -14.57 -31.20
CA VAL A 170 -22.83 -13.16 -31.03
C VAL A 170 -22.48 -12.90 -29.61
N LEU A 171 -23.29 -13.35 -28.61
CA LEU A 171 -22.96 -13.25 -27.21
C LEU A 171 -21.64 -13.99 -26.87
N LEU A 172 -21.48 -15.23 -27.38
CA LEU A 172 -20.24 -16.00 -27.14
C LEU A 172 -19.00 -15.28 -27.69
N ARG A 173 -19.09 -14.65 -28.85
CA ARG A 173 -18.00 -13.82 -29.38
C ARG A 173 -17.72 -12.61 -28.51
N LYS A 174 -18.75 -11.90 -28.03
CA LYS A 174 -18.58 -10.78 -27.09
C LYS A 174 -17.91 -11.24 -25.80
N LEU A 175 -18.25 -12.40 -25.24
CA LEU A 175 -17.61 -12.96 -24.05
C LEU A 175 -16.12 -13.23 -24.30
N VAL A 176 -15.76 -13.82 -25.44
CA VAL A 176 -14.33 -14.04 -25.78
C VAL A 176 -13.59 -12.70 -25.95
N THR A 177 -14.23 -11.72 -26.61
CA THR A 177 -13.65 -10.36 -26.72
C THR A 177 -13.47 -9.70 -25.35
N ALA A 178 -14.40 -9.91 -24.43
CA ALA A 178 -14.29 -9.47 -23.03
C ALA A 178 -13.37 -10.34 -22.17
N LEU A 179 -12.55 -11.19 -22.81
CA LEU A 179 -11.53 -12.06 -22.21
C LEU A 179 -12.06 -13.18 -21.29
N TYR A 180 -13.33 -13.57 -21.44
CA TYR A 180 -13.83 -14.79 -20.81
C TYR A 180 -13.42 -16.02 -21.64
N VAL A 181 -13.02 -17.08 -20.95
CA VAL A 181 -12.56 -18.32 -21.58
C VAL A 181 -13.67 -19.37 -21.56
N ARG A 182 -13.93 -20.02 -22.70
CA ARG A 182 -14.88 -21.13 -22.73
C ARG A 182 -14.30 -22.37 -22.05
N ASN A 183 -15.00 -22.88 -21.04
CA ASN A 183 -14.67 -24.12 -20.37
C ASN A 183 -15.96 -24.84 -19.99
N ASP A 184 -16.30 -25.87 -20.78
CA ASP A 184 -17.54 -26.63 -20.57
C ASP A 184 -17.40 -27.71 -19.48
N LEU A 185 -16.17 -28.02 -19.03
CA LEU A 185 -15.88 -29.02 -18.01
C LEU A 185 -15.93 -28.42 -16.60
N GLU A 186 -15.23 -27.33 -16.41
CA GLU A 186 -15.08 -26.68 -15.10
C GLU A 186 -15.35 -25.17 -15.22
N LEU A 187 -16.38 -24.70 -14.52
CA LEU A 187 -16.77 -23.29 -14.56
C LEU A 187 -15.98 -22.52 -13.47
N LYS A 188 -14.74 -22.15 -13.81
CA LYS A 188 -13.88 -21.32 -12.97
C LYS A 188 -14.13 -19.83 -13.22
N ARG A 189 -13.66 -19.01 -12.30
CA ARG A 189 -13.62 -17.54 -12.42
C ARG A 189 -13.08 -17.10 -13.78
N GLY A 190 -13.77 -16.19 -14.45
CA GLY A 190 -13.41 -15.72 -15.79
C GLY A 190 -13.70 -16.71 -16.91
N CYS A 191 -14.43 -17.81 -16.64
CA CYS A 191 -14.85 -18.77 -17.65
C CYS A 191 -16.35 -18.71 -17.91
N PHE A 192 -16.75 -19.17 -19.08
CA PHE A 192 -18.15 -19.44 -19.40
C PHE A 192 -18.32 -20.83 -19.98
N ARG A 193 -19.52 -21.39 -19.81
CA ARG A 193 -19.91 -22.67 -20.42
C ARG A 193 -21.26 -22.53 -21.13
N VAL A 194 -21.49 -23.43 -22.09
CA VAL A 194 -22.74 -23.47 -22.87
C VAL A 194 -23.38 -24.82 -22.68
N LYS A 195 -24.64 -24.87 -22.26
CA LYS A 195 -25.45 -26.08 -22.15
C LYS A 195 -26.84 -25.84 -22.77
N GLY A 196 -27.05 -26.35 -24.00
CA GLY A 196 -28.29 -26.12 -24.72
C GLY A 196 -28.54 -24.63 -24.95
N ASP A 197 -29.65 -24.12 -24.51
CA ASP A 197 -30.05 -22.72 -24.62
C ASP A 197 -29.58 -21.83 -23.44
N THR A 198 -28.71 -22.37 -22.60
CA THR A 198 -28.20 -21.68 -21.41
C THR A 198 -26.70 -21.38 -21.52
N VAL A 199 -26.34 -20.15 -21.21
CA VAL A 199 -24.94 -19.69 -21.05
C VAL A 199 -24.72 -19.31 -19.59
N ASP A 200 -23.81 -20.03 -18.92
CA ASP A 200 -23.37 -19.72 -17.56
C ASP A 200 -22.03 -19.02 -17.62
N VAL A 201 -21.91 -17.84 -16.99
CA VAL A 201 -20.68 -17.04 -16.92
C VAL A 201 -20.24 -16.92 -15.46
N ALA A 202 -19.09 -17.52 -15.08
CA ALA A 202 -18.47 -17.30 -13.79
C ALA A 202 -17.73 -15.96 -13.82
N MET A 203 -18.25 -14.97 -13.13
CA MET A 203 -17.76 -13.60 -13.21
C MET A 203 -16.35 -13.46 -12.63
N ALA A 204 -15.52 -12.65 -13.30
CA ALA A 204 -14.13 -12.43 -12.88
C ALA A 204 -14.00 -11.57 -11.60
N TYR A 205 -15.01 -10.74 -11.31
CA TYR A 205 -15.04 -9.74 -10.23
C TYR A 205 -16.01 -10.08 -9.09
N SER A 206 -16.68 -11.23 -9.14
CA SER A 206 -17.67 -11.67 -8.14
C SER A 206 -17.61 -13.18 -7.94
N GLU A 207 -18.23 -13.67 -6.86
CA GLU A 207 -18.34 -15.09 -6.52
C GLU A 207 -19.65 -15.72 -7.01
N VAL A 208 -20.36 -15.03 -7.91
CA VAL A 208 -21.61 -15.54 -8.45
C VAL A 208 -21.46 -15.90 -9.91
N ILE A 209 -22.38 -16.74 -10.41
CA ILE A 209 -22.49 -17.12 -11.80
C ILE A 209 -23.66 -16.36 -12.38
N LEU A 210 -23.45 -15.67 -13.52
CA LEU A 210 -24.53 -15.13 -14.32
C LEU A 210 -25.04 -16.21 -15.26
N ARG A 211 -26.30 -16.61 -15.11
CA ARG A 211 -27.01 -17.50 -16.04
C ARG A 211 -27.86 -16.70 -16.99
N ILE A 212 -27.64 -16.93 -18.29
CA ILE A 212 -28.37 -16.31 -19.37
C ILE A 212 -29.10 -17.44 -20.11
N THR A 213 -30.44 -17.46 -20.08
CA THR A 213 -31.24 -18.44 -20.75
C THR A 213 -31.83 -17.83 -21.99
N PHE A 214 -31.77 -18.54 -23.09
CA PHE A 214 -32.31 -18.12 -24.40
C PHE A 214 -33.60 -18.89 -24.72
N TRP A 215 -34.55 -18.19 -25.36
CA TRP A 215 -35.64 -18.78 -26.08
C TRP A 215 -35.46 -18.41 -27.56
N ASP A 216 -34.94 -19.38 -28.34
CA ASP A 216 -34.45 -19.12 -29.71
C ASP A 216 -33.34 -18.06 -29.72
N ASP A 217 -33.51 -16.90 -30.33
CA ASP A 217 -32.57 -15.78 -30.38
C ASP A 217 -32.95 -14.66 -29.37
N GLU A 218 -33.86 -14.90 -28.45
CA GLU A 218 -34.27 -13.93 -27.42
C GLU A 218 -33.77 -14.32 -26.04
N ILE A 219 -33.28 -13.35 -25.27
CA ILE A 219 -32.91 -13.56 -23.86
C ILE A 219 -34.17 -13.67 -23.02
N ASP A 220 -34.49 -14.87 -22.52
CA ASP A 220 -35.64 -15.14 -21.68
C ASP A 220 -35.40 -14.75 -20.21
N THR A 221 -34.24 -15.17 -19.63
CA THR A 221 -33.93 -14.87 -18.23
C THR A 221 -32.47 -14.46 -18.05
N LEU A 222 -32.27 -13.57 -17.06
CA LEU A 222 -30.96 -13.16 -16.54
C LEU A 222 -30.97 -13.39 -15.03
N GLU A 223 -30.14 -14.33 -14.54
CA GLU A 223 -30.16 -14.76 -13.14
C GLU A 223 -28.76 -14.85 -12.56
N GLU A 224 -28.57 -14.32 -11.34
CA GLU A 224 -27.37 -14.65 -10.55
C GLU A 224 -27.63 -15.89 -9.73
N LEU A 225 -26.64 -16.80 -9.77
CA LEU A 225 -26.63 -18.04 -9.04
C LEU A 225 -25.45 -18.08 -8.07
N ASP A 226 -25.64 -18.74 -6.93
CA ASP A 226 -24.53 -19.11 -6.04
C ASP A 226 -23.57 -20.05 -6.76
N ALA A 227 -22.27 -19.76 -6.71
CA ALA A 227 -21.27 -20.53 -7.47
C ALA A 227 -21.06 -21.96 -6.97
N VAL A 228 -21.45 -22.25 -5.73
CA VAL A 228 -21.28 -23.58 -5.11
C VAL A 228 -22.55 -24.40 -5.23
N THR A 229 -23.69 -23.84 -4.81
CA THR A 229 -24.98 -24.57 -4.78
C THR A 229 -25.72 -24.49 -6.09
N MET A 230 -25.40 -23.55 -6.97
CA MET A 230 -26.12 -23.23 -8.21
C MET A 230 -27.57 -22.77 -7.98
N ASP A 231 -27.92 -22.41 -6.73
CA ASP A 231 -29.23 -21.86 -6.41
C ASP A 231 -29.36 -20.44 -6.92
N ARG A 232 -30.57 -20.10 -7.37
CA ARG A 232 -30.87 -18.74 -7.85
C ARG A 232 -30.89 -17.77 -6.66
N LEU A 233 -30.09 -16.72 -6.78
CA LEU A 233 -30.02 -15.61 -5.81
C LEU A 233 -30.97 -14.49 -6.19
N VAL A 234 -30.82 -13.94 -7.41
CA VAL A 234 -31.57 -12.78 -7.91
C VAL A 234 -31.82 -12.93 -9.40
N SER A 235 -32.95 -12.38 -9.91
CA SER A 235 -33.24 -12.24 -11.33
C SER A 235 -33.23 -10.76 -11.70
N PHE A 236 -32.81 -10.45 -12.94
CA PHE A 236 -32.63 -9.10 -13.45
C PHE A 236 -33.42 -8.87 -14.74
N GLU A 237 -33.86 -7.64 -14.95
CA GLU A 237 -34.39 -7.18 -16.24
C GLU A 237 -33.26 -6.64 -17.13
N GLU A 238 -32.23 -6.07 -16.51
CA GLU A 238 -31.04 -5.52 -17.17
C GLU A 238 -29.78 -5.94 -16.41
N TYR A 239 -28.73 -6.29 -17.13
CA TYR A 239 -27.45 -6.69 -16.55
C TYR A 239 -26.27 -6.15 -17.33
N LYS A 240 -25.23 -5.65 -16.62
CA LYS A 240 -23.96 -5.22 -17.20
C LYS A 240 -22.86 -6.18 -16.80
N LEU A 241 -22.33 -6.90 -17.78
CA LEU A 241 -21.21 -7.81 -17.59
C LEU A 241 -19.91 -7.11 -17.99
N TYR A 242 -18.98 -7.01 -17.04
CA TYR A 242 -17.69 -6.35 -17.22
C TYR A 242 -16.62 -7.35 -17.68
N PRO A 243 -15.54 -6.88 -18.37
CA PRO A 243 -14.46 -7.73 -18.84
C PRO A 243 -13.80 -8.55 -17.73
N ALA A 244 -13.25 -9.70 -18.11
CA ALA A 244 -12.58 -10.61 -17.20
C ALA A 244 -11.15 -10.20 -16.81
N ASN A 245 -10.59 -9.18 -17.47
CA ASN A 245 -9.24 -8.68 -17.19
C ASN A 245 -9.20 -7.15 -17.33
N LEU A 246 -8.31 -6.51 -16.56
CA LEU A 246 -8.10 -5.06 -16.62
C LEU A 246 -7.30 -4.60 -17.86
N PHE A 247 -6.58 -5.49 -18.51
CA PHE A 247 -5.79 -5.18 -19.71
C PHE A 247 -6.47 -5.75 -20.96
N MET A 248 -7.21 -4.87 -21.65
CA MET A 248 -7.93 -5.21 -22.88
C MET A 248 -7.11 -4.77 -24.09
N THR A 249 -6.91 -5.67 -25.04
CA THR A 249 -6.23 -5.37 -26.30
C THR A 249 -6.88 -6.16 -27.43
N SER A 250 -7.22 -5.49 -28.53
CA SER A 250 -7.74 -6.16 -29.73
C SER A 250 -6.62 -6.84 -30.54
N GLN A 251 -6.95 -7.85 -31.33
CA GLN A 251 -5.98 -8.50 -32.20
C GLN A 251 -5.36 -7.50 -33.20
N GLU A 252 -6.15 -6.54 -33.67
CA GLU A 252 -5.67 -5.48 -34.55
C GLU A 252 -4.64 -4.60 -33.86
N GLN A 253 -4.93 -4.15 -32.61
CA GLN A 253 -4.01 -3.37 -31.82
C GLN A 253 -2.74 -4.15 -31.48
N THR A 254 -2.85 -5.45 -31.19
CA THR A 254 -1.69 -6.33 -30.99
C THR A 254 -0.78 -6.37 -32.22
N ASN A 255 -1.35 -6.49 -33.42
CA ASN A 255 -0.59 -6.49 -34.65
C ASN A 255 0.09 -5.14 -34.94
N ILE A 256 -0.56 -4.03 -34.58
CA ILE A 256 0.05 -2.69 -34.66
C ILE A 256 1.20 -2.58 -33.66
N ALA A 257 0.98 -2.99 -32.41
CA ALA A 257 1.99 -2.98 -31.35
C ALA A 257 3.25 -3.76 -31.76
N ILE A 258 3.09 -4.97 -32.31
CA ILE A 258 4.22 -5.79 -32.76
C ILE A 258 5.04 -5.08 -33.82
N ARG A 259 4.40 -4.40 -34.78
CA ARG A 259 5.13 -3.61 -35.81
C ARG A 259 5.90 -2.47 -35.21
N GLN A 260 5.29 -1.72 -34.28
CA GLN A 260 5.94 -0.61 -33.59
C GLN A 260 7.13 -1.09 -32.73
N ILE A 261 6.99 -2.24 -32.05
CA ILE A 261 8.08 -2.88 -31.30
C ILE A 261 9.24 -3.22 -32.22
N GLN A 262 8.95 -3.79 -33.41
CA GLN A 262 9.98 -4.11 -34.43
C GLN A 262 10.71 -2.85 -34.91
N ASP A 263 9.98 -1.78 -35.21
CA ASP A 263 10.56 -0.51 -35.67
C ASP A 263 11.48 0.10 -34.60
N ASP A 264 11.07 0.09 -33.34
CA ASP A 264 11.88 0.60 -32.24
C ASP A 264 13.06 -0.33 -31.90
N LEU A 265 12.93 -1.64 -32.10
CA LEU A 265 14.03 -2.59 -32.00
C LEU A 265 15.13 -2.29 -33.03
N VAL A 266 14.76 -2.08 -34.28
CA VAL A 266 15.74 -1.74 -35.36
C VAL A 266 16.49 -0.47 -35.00
N LYS A 267 15.82 0.56 -34.52
CA LYS A 267 16.46 1.81 -34.08
C LYS A 267 17.41 1.58 -32.91
N GLN A 268 17.00 0.79 -31.93
CA GLN A 268 17.79 0.56 -30.73
C GLN A 268 19.03 -0.31 -31.00
N VAL A 269 18.91 -1.31 -31.87
CA VAL A 269 20.04 -2.12 -32.34
C VAL A 269 21.05 -1.23 -33.08
N ALA A 270 20.60 -0.43 -34.05
CA ALA A 270 21.45 0.52 -34.78
C ALA A 270 22.18 1.49 -33.83
N PHE A 271 21.46 2.01 -32.83
CA PHE A 271 22.05 2.89 -31.81
C PHE A 271 23.22 2.21 -31.06
N PHE A 272 23.04 0.97 -30.61
CA PHE A 272 24.12 0.24 -29.91
C PHE A 272 25.28 -0.12 -30.83
N GLU A 273 25.02 -0.45 -32.10
CA GLU A 273 26.06 -0.72 -33.11
C GLU A 273 26.88 0.54 -33.42
N GLU A 274 26.24 1.71 -33.58
CA GLU A 274 26.92 3.00 -33.74
C GLU A 274 27.79 3.38 -32.53
N MET A 275 27.37 3.01 -31.34
CA MET A 275 28.16 3.18 -30.11
C MET A 275 29.29 2.15 -29.95
N GLY A 276 29.38 1.18 -30.85
CA GLY A 276 30.38 0.12 -30.83
C GLY A 276 30.11 -0.99 -29.80
N ASP A 277 28.88 -1.10 -29.30
CA ASP A 277 28.47 -2.03 -28.24
C ASP A 277 27.65 -3.21 -28.81
N SER A 278 28.36 -4.09 -29.54
CA SER A 278 27.73 -5.24 -30.21
C SER A 278 27.06 -6.22 -29.23
N ILE A 279 27.53 -6.31 -27.97
CA ILE A 279 26.95 -7.21 -26.97
C ILE A 279 25.54 -6.72 -26.58
N LYS A 280 25.39 -5.42 -26.36
CA LYS A 280 24.05 -4.84 -26.04
C LYS A 280 23.11 -4.91 -27.23
N ALA A 281 23.63 -4.68 -28.45
CA ALA A 281 22.85 -4.80 -29.69
C ALA A 281 22.29 -6.22 -29.86
N GLN A 282 23.12 -7.24 -29.67
CA GLN A 282 22.70 -8.63 -29.76
C GLN A 282 21.70 -8.99 -28.62
N ARG A 283 21.99 -8.60 -27.39
CA ARG A 283 21.13 -8.87 -26.22
C ARG A 283 19.72 -8.34 -26.40
N ILE A 284 19.60 -7.07 -26.79
CA ILE A 284 18.26 -6.47 -26.98
C ILE A 284 17.52 -7.11 -28.14
N LYS A 285 18.24 -7.47 -29.21
CA LYS A 285 17.66 -8.15 -30.36
C LYS A 285 17.07 -9.51 -29.98
N GLU A 286 17.86 -10.38 -29.39
CA GLU A 286 17.43 -11.72 -28.96
C GLU A 286 16.25 -11.65 -27.98
N ARG A 287 16.31 -10.75 -26.99
CA ARG A 287 15.25 -10.59 -26.00
C ARG A 287 13.94 -10.14 -26.63
N VAL A 288 13.98 -9.10 -27.44
CA VAL A 288 12.73 -8.54 -28.03
C VAL A 288 12.15 -9.45 -29.09
N GLU A 289 12.98 -10.11 -29.91
CA GLU A 289 12.51 -11.11 -30.89
C GLU A 289 11.79 -12.26 -30.18
N TYR A 290 12.37 -12.79 -29.10
CA TYR A 290 11.74 -13.82 -28.28
C TYR A 290 10.40 -13.33 -27.64
N ASP A 291 10.40 -12.13 -27.03
CA ASP A 291 9.19 -11.57 -26.45
C ASP A 291 8.07 -11.38 -27.49
N MET A 292 8.41 -10.94 -28.72
CA MET A 292 7.44 -10.80 -29.81
C MET A 292 6.88 -12.14 -30.29
N GLU A 293 7.72 -13.20 -30.36
CA GLU A 293 7.26 -14.53 -30.69
C GLU A 293 6.26 -15.04 -29.65
N MET A 294 6.57 -14.89 -28.36
CA MET A 294 5.66 -15.25 -27.26
C MET A 294 4.34 -14.47 -27.31
N ILE A 295 4.38 -13.18 -27.62
CA ILE A 295 3.16 -12.37 -27.77
C ILE A 295 2.32 -12.84 -28.95
N LYS A 296 2.93 -13.23 -30.09
CA LYS A 296 2.20 -13.74 -31.26
C LYS A 296 1.54 -15.10 -31.01
N GLU A 297 2.24 -16.00 -30.36
CA GLU A 297 1.80 -17.39 -30.17
C GLU A 297 0.88 -17.55 -28.95
N LEU A 298 1.20 -16.88 -27.84
CA LEU A 298 0.52 -17.05 -26.56
C LEU A 298 -0.30 -15.83 -26.12
N GLY A 299 -0.15 -14.70 -26.81
CA GLY A 299 -0.80 -13.44 -26.42
C GLY A 299 -0.11 -12.69 -25.28
N HIS A 300 0.95 -13.24 -24.69
CA HIS A 300 1.70 -12.61 -23.58
C HIS A 300 3.16 -13.02 -23.57
N CYS A 301 3.99 -12.25 -22.86
CA CYS A 301 5.38 -12.60 -22.53
C CYS A 301 5.73 -12.15 -21.12
N SER A 302 6.85 -12.68 -20.57
CA SER A 302 7.38 -12.20 -19.29
C SER A 302 7.84 -10.75 -19.41
N GLY A 303 7.24 -9.86 -18.59
CA GLY A 303 7.52 -8.43 -18.64
C GLY A 303 6.77 -7.69 -19.76
N ILE A 304 5.62 -8.20 -20.21
CA ILE A 304 4.77 -7.57 -21.26
C ILE A 304 4.44 -6.10 -20.92
N GLU A 305 4.38 -5.77 -19.65
CA GLU A 305 4.14 -4.39 -19.20
C GLU A 305 5.18 -3.39 -19.71
N ASN A 306 6.41 -3.83 -20.03
CA ASN A 306 7.43 -2.96 -20.62
C ASN A 306 7.10 -2.53 -22.05
N TYR A 307 6.10 -3.17 -22.65
CA TYR A 307 5.56 -2.87 -23.98
C TYR A 307 4.17 -2.19 -23.92
N SER A 308 3.67 -1.86 -22.72
CA SER A 308 2.29 -1.35 -22.51
C SER A 308 1.96 -0.16 -23.40
N ARG A 309 2.89 0.76 -23.62
CA ARG A 309 2.73 1.93 -24.48
C ARG A 309 2.21 1.58 -25.88
N TYR A 310 2.71 0.51 -26.49
CA TYR A 310 2.32 0.10 -27.84
C TYR A 310 0.90 -0.49 -27.87
N PHE A 311 0.53 -1.22 -26.81
CA PHE A 311 -0.80 -1.81 -26.68
C PHE A 311 -1.88 -0.77 -26.36
N ASP A 312 -1.52 0.25 -25.60
CA ASP A 312 -2.42 1.36 -25.23
C ASP A 312 -2.50 2.46 -26.31
N GLY A 313 -1.64 2.41 -27.32
CA GLY A 313 -1.54 3.43 -28.37
C GLY A 313 -0.97 4.78 -27.91
N ARG A 314 -0.33 4.82 -26.74
CA ARG A 314 0.29 6.04 -26.16
C ARG A 314 1.57 6.41 -26.89
N GLN A 315 1.85 7.73 -26.89
CA GLN A 315 3.13 8.26 -27.36
C GLN A 315 4.21 8.10 -26.28
N ALA A 316 5.48 8.19 -26.71
CA ALA A 316 6.61 8.17 -25.77
C ALA A 316 6.52 9.31 -24.77
N GLY A 317 6.65 9.00 -23.49
CA GLY A 317 6.58 9.96 -22.39
C GLY A 317 5.17 10.23 -21.84
N GLU A 318 4.11 9.82 -22.55
CA GLU A 318 2.75 9.93 -22.03
C GLU A 318 2.56 9.06 -20.78
N ARG A 319 1.83 9.62 -19.80
CA ARG A 319 1.51 8.88 -18.58
C ARG A 319 0.64 7.65 -18.87
N PRO A 320 0.82 6.56 -18.12
CA PRO A 320 -0.11 5.44 -18.20
C PRO A 320 -1.47 5.80 -17.60
N TYR A 321 -2.51 5.09 -18.03
CA TYR A 321 -3.77 5.08 -17.29
C TYR A 321 -3.57 4.43 -15.92
N CYS A 322 -4.27 4.92 -14.92
CA CYS A 322 -4.23 4.40 -13.56
C CYS A 322 -5.63 4.39 -12.94
N LEU A 323 -5.77 3.96 -11.69
CA LEU A 323 -7.09 3.90 -11.03
C LEU A 323 -7.81 5.26 -11.00
N LEU A 324 -7.07 6.37 -10.92
CA LEU A 324 -7.65 7.71 -10.86
C LEU A 324 -8.40 8.08 -12.15
N ASP A 325 -8.03 7.50 -13.29
CA ASP A 325 -8.73 7.72 -14.58
C ASP A 325 -10.14 7.13 -14.64
N PHE A 326 -10.49 6.25 -13.70
CA PHE A 326 -11.81 5.64 -13.61
C PHE A 326 -12.77 6.43 -12.71
N PHE A 327 -12.27 7.38 -11.94
CA PHE A 327 -13.10 8.25 -11.12
C PHE A 327 -13.71 9.38 -11.95
N PRO A 328 -14.92 9.86 -11.61
CA PRO A 328 -15.45 11.09 -12.21
C PRO A 328 -14.65 12.31 -11.74
N GLU A 329 -14.72 13.41 -12.48
CA GLU A 329 -13.97 14.63 -12.18
C GLU A 329 -14.24 15.20 -10.77
N ASP A 330 -15.44 14.99 -10.23
CA ASP A 330 -15.88 15.53 -8.94
C ASP A 330 -15.62 14.58 -7.74
N TYR A 331 -14.74 13.59 -7.88
CA TYR A 331 -14.45 12.67 -6.79
C TYR A 331 -13.70 13.33 -5.63
N LEU A 332 -13.83 12.75 -4.44
CA LEU A 332 -13.11 13.16 -3.24
C LEU A 332 -11.93 12.23 -2.99
N MET A 333 -10.76 12.80 -2.70
CA MET A 333 -9.60 12.05 -2.23
C MET A 333 -9.40 12.26 -0.73
N MET A 334 -9.20 11.19 0.02
CA MET A 334 -8.78 11.22 1.41
C MET A 334 -7.47 10.46 1.56
N ILE A 335 -6.44 11.08 2.12
CA ILE A 335 -5.12 10.45 2.29
C ILE A 335 -4.89 10.22 3.77
N ASP A 336 -4.99 8.95 4.18
CA ASP A 336 -4.73 8.55 5.56
C ASP A 336 -3.24 8.45 5.84
N GLU A 337 -2.84 8.81 7.07
CA GLU A 337 -1.45 8.99 7.49
C GLU A 337 -0.63 9.74 6.42
N SER A 338 -1.16 10.89 5.98
CA SER A 338 -0.69 11.65 4.82
C SER A 338 0.79 12.02 4.89
N HIS A 339 1.31 12.29 6.10
CA HIS A 339 2.72 12.58 6.35
C HIS A 339 3.69 11.44 5.94
N VAL A 340 3.16 10.23 5.72
CA VAL A 340 3.88 9.06 5.17
C VAL A 340 3.47 8.79 3.73
N SER A 341 2.16 8.79 3.46
CA SER A 341 1.61 8.45 2.15
C SER A 341 2.07 9.42 1.04
N VAL A 342 2.10 10.72 1.32
CA VAL A 342 2.49 11.74 0.33
C VAL A 342 3.97 11.63 -0.07
N PRO A 343 4.94 11.55 0.86
CA PRO A 343 6.34 11.30 0.51
C PRO A 343 6.54 9.98 -0.24
N GLN A 344 5.78 8.93 0.09
CA GLN A 344 5.84 7.66 -0.62
C GLN A 344 5.42 7.81 -2.08
N ILE A 345 4.29 8.47 -2.36
CA ILE A 345 3.82 8.75 -3.74
C ILE A 345 4.90 9.52 -4.50
N SER A 346 5.48 10.56 -3.90
CA SER A 346 6.52 11.39 -4.52
C SER A 346 7.78 10.60 -4.88
N ALA A 347 8.17 9.62 -4.07
CA ALA A 347 9.39 8.83 -4.29
C ALA A 347 9.26 7.73 -5.35
N MET A 348 8.03 7.24 -5.62
CA MET A 348 7.79 6.07 -6.47
C MET A 348 8.37 6.18 -7.87
N TYR A 349 8.14 7.30 -8.54
CA TYR A 349 8.60 7.52 -9.91
C TYR A 349 10.12 7.48 -10.03
N GLY A 350 10.83 8.13 -9.11
CA GLY A 350 12.29 8.20 -9.13
C GLY A 350 12.95 6.82 -9.00
N GLY A 351 12.45 6.00 -8.09
CA GLY A 351 12.93 4.64 -7.86
C GLY A 351 12.72 3.72 -9.08
N ASP A 352 11.52 3.74 -9.67
CA ASP A 352 11.20 2.95 -10.86
C ASP A 352 12.07 3.36 -12.07
N ARG A 353 12.22 4.68 -12.30
CA ARG A 353 13.04 5.20 -13.40
C ARG A 353 14.52 4.83 -13.27
N ALA A 354 15.08 4.91 -12.06
CA ALA A 354 16.48 4.56 -11.81
C ALA A 354 16.76 3.08 -12.14
N ARG A 355 15.87 2.19 -11.72
CA ARG A 355 15.95 0.75 -12.02
C ARG A 355 15.87 0.48 -13.53
N LYS A 356 14.92 1.06 -14.22
CA LYS A 356 14.70 0.87 -15.66
C LYS A 356 15.78 1.48 -16.52
N ARG A 357 16.43 2.53 -16.05
CA ARG A 357 17.60 3.11 -16.75
C ARG A 357 18.66 2.07 -17.01
N ASN A 358 19.05 1.31 -16.00
CA ASN A 358 20.04 0.23 -16.18
C ASN A 358 19.57 -0.82 -17.18
N LEU A 359 18.29 -1.24 -17.14
CA LEU A 359 17.75 -2.22 -18.07
C LEU A 359 17.82 -1.74 -19.54
N VAL A 360 17.53 -0.47 -19.78
CA VAL A 360 17.55 0.12 -21.13
C VAL A 360 19.01 0.40 -21.60
N GLU A 361 19.84 1.02 -20.76
CA GLU A 361 21.23 1.38 -21.09
C GLU A 361 22.12 0.16 -21.34
N PHE A 362 21.78 -0.99 -20.73
CA PHE A 362 22.54 -2.23 -20.90
C PHE A 362 21.89 -3.26 -21.85
N GLY A 363 20.85 -2.83 -22.60
CA GLY A 363 20.25 -3.62 -23.67
C GLY A 363 19.37 -4.79 -23.22
N PHE A 364 18.76 -4.70 -22.03
CA PHE A 364 17.78 -5.69 -21.55
C PHE A 364 16.35 -5.33 -21.94
N ARG A 365 16.03 -4.03 -22.07
CA ARG A 365 14.69 -3.55 -22.44
C ARG A 365 14.78 -2.39 -23.43
N LEU A 366 13.73 -2.24 -24.27
CA LEU A 366 13.56 -1.08 -25.14
C LEU A 366 13.26 0.19 -24.29
N PRO A 367 13.54 1.41 -24.84
CA PRO A 367 13.19 2.66 -24.18
C PRO A 367 11.71 2.78 -23.77
N ALA A 368 10.79 2.08 -24.44
CA ALA A 368 9.39 1.99 -24.09
C ALA A 368 9.13 1.51 -22.67
N ALA A 369 10.07 0.78 -22.06
CA ALA A 369 9.97 0.37 -20.67
C ALA A 369 9.85 1.56 -19.69
N PHE A 370 10.37 2.74 -20.03
CA PHE A 370 10.23 3.96 -19.24
C PHE A 370 8.77 4.46 -19.16
N ASP A 371 7.93 4.10 -20.13
CA ASP A 371 6.55 4.56 -20.21
C ASP A 371 5.57 3.67 -19.41
N ASN A 372 6.02 2.51 -18.95
CA ASN A 372 5.34 1.72 -17.91
C ASN A 372 5.82 2.17 -16.54
N ARG A 373 5.25 3.20 -15.98
CA ARG A 373 5.73 3.87 -14.77
C ARG A 373 4.57 4.27 -13.86
N PRO A 374 4.80 4.48 -12.56
CA PRO A 374 3.83 5.20 -11.75
C PRO A 374 3.70 6.65 -12.22
N LEU A 375 2.64 7.32 -11.80
CA LEU A 375 2.49 8.76 -12.00
C LEU A 375 3.68 9.50 -11.38
N THR A 376 4.08 10.61 -12.01
CA THR A 376 4.89 11.61 -11.31
C THR A 376 4.04 12.30 -10.24
N PHE A 377 4.69 12.97 -9.29
CA PHE A 377 3.96 13.66 -8.23
C PHE A 377 3.12 14.82 -8.77
N GLU A 378 3.62 15.50 -9.81
CA GLU A 378 2.88 16.56 -10.51
C GLU A 378 1.63 16.02 -11.19
N GLU A 379 1.74 14.90 -11.93
CA GLU A 379 0.60 14.24 -12.58
C GLU A 379 -0.44 13.78 -11.53
N PHE A 380 0.02 13.25 -10.39
CA PHE A 380 -0.87 12.89 -9.29
C PHE A 380 -1.64 14.11 -8.74
N LYS A 381 -0.97 15.26 -8.57
CA LYS A 381 -1.61 16.50 -8.14
C LYS A 381 -2.64 17.01 -9.15
N GLU A 382 -2.31 16.99 -10.44
CA GLU A 382 -3.21 17.42 -11.51
C GLU A 382 -4.49 16.59 -11.58
N MET A 383 -4.38 15.29 -11.30
CA MET A 383 -5.53 14.37 -11.27
C MET A 383 -6.35 14.44 -9.97
N THR A 384 -5.86 15.10 -8.94
CA THR A 384 -6.55 15.25 -7.67
C THR A 384 -7.47 16.46 -7.69
N ASN A 385 -8.78 16.24 -7.56
CA ASN A 385 -9.77 17.34 -7.56
C ASN A 385 -9.79 18.08 -6.22
N GLN A 386 -10.24 17.41 -5.15
CA GLN A 386 -10.23 17.89 -3.77
C GLN A 386 -9.66 16.83 -2.84
N VAL A 387 -8.84 17.22 -1.88
CA VAL A 387 -8.16 16.30 -0.98
C VAL A 387 -8.34 16.67 0.49
N VAL A 388 -8.56 15.64 1.33
CA VAL A 388 -8.47 15.75 2.78
C VAL A 388 -7.26 14.93 3.24
N TYR A 389 -6.26 15.62 3.77
CA TYR A 389 -5.11 15.00 4.41
C TYR A 389 -5.45 14.65 5.84
N VAL A 390 -5.35 13.38 6.21
CA VAL A 390 -5.68 12.89 7.54
C VAL A 390 -4.40 12.44 8.23
N SER A 391 -4.06 13.06 9.34
CA SER A 391 -2.83 12.75 10.08
C SER A 391 -2.92 13.16 11.55
N ALA A 392 -2.20 12.46 12.41
CA ALA A 392 -1.94 12.92 13.79
C ALA A 392 -0.78 13.93 13.86
N THR A 393 0.08 13.94 12.85
CA THR A 393 1.29 14.77 12.75
C THR A 393 1.49 15.24 11.29
N PRO A 394 0.65 16.15 10.78
CA PRO A 394 0.75 16.62 9.38
C PRO A 394 2.15 17.16 9.07
N ALA A 395 2.61 16.98 7.84
CA ALA A 395 3.87 17.53 7.36
C ALA A 395 3.69 18.92 6.78
N ASP A 396 4.81 19.59 6.50
CA ASP A 396 4.78 20.98 5.98
C ASP A 396 4.11 21.06 4.60
N TYR A 397 4.20 19.99 3.82
CA TYR A 397 3.55 19.89 2.53
C TYR A 397 2.02 20.02 2.65
N GLU A 398 1.39 19.19 3.51
CA GLU A 398 -0.07 19.22 3.69
C GLU A 398 -0.54 20.54 4.27
N LEU A 399 0.22 21.10 5.22
CA LEU A 399 -0.08 22.39 5.82
C LEU A 399 -0.01 23.53 4.80
N ASN A 400 0.97 23.49 3.90
CA ASN A 400 1.11 24.50 2.82
C ASN A 400 -0.01 24.36 1.78
N GLU A 401 -0.36 23.12 1.37
CA GLU A 401 -1.46 22.90 0.42
C GLU A 401 -2.83 23.33 0.99
N ALA A 402 -3.02 23.19 2.31
CA ALA A 402 -4.22 23.64 3.02
C ALA A 402 -4.14 25.12 3.50
N GLU A 403 -3.14 25.89 3.02
CA GLU A 403 -2.94 27.30 3.40
C GLU A 403 -2.88 27.54 4.92
N GLY A 404 -2.41 26.54 5.68
CA GLY A 404 -2.32 26.56 7.13
C GLY A 404 -3.64 26.32 7.87
N VAL A 405 -4.73 26.05 7.16
CA VAL A 405 -6.03 25.73 7.78
C VAL A 405 -6.06 24.27 8.23
N VAL A 406 -6.14 24.07 9.53
CA VAL A 406 -6.14 22.75 10.16
C VAL A 406 -7.42 22.54 10.96
N VAL A 407 -8.13 21.47 10.67
CA VAL A 407 -9.28 21.01 11.45
C VAL A 407 -8.79 20.07 12.54
N GLU A 408 -8.89 20.45 13.80
CA GLU A 408 -8.43 19.66 14.92
C GLU A 408 -9.49 18.68 15.43
N GLN A 409 -9.08 17.43 15.68
CA GLN A 409 -9.88 16.40 16.34
C GLN A 409 -9.05 15.72 17.42
N LEU A 410 -8.98 16.33 18.58
CA LEU A 410 -8.10 15.93 19.69
C LEU A 410 -8.82 15.13 20.77
N ILE A 411 -10.14 15.29 20.89
CA ILE A 411 -10.93 14.62 21.92
C ILE A 411 -11.18 13.16 21.57
N ARG A 412 -10.81 12.26 22.50
CA ARG A 412 -11.15 10.83 22.42
C ARG A 412 -12.48 10.58 23.08
N PRO A 413 -13.45 9.93 22.42
CA PRO A 413 -14.75 9.59 23.02
C PRO A 413 -14.66 8.71 24.27
N THR A 414 -13.56 7.95 24.40
CA THR A 414 -13.27 7.09 25.56
C THR A 414 -12.80 7.84 26.80
N GLY A 415 -12.53 9.13 26.67
CA GLY A 415 -11.95 9.94 27.74
C GLY A 415 -10.45 9.69 28.02
N LEU A 416 -9.80 8.79 27.29
CA LEU A 416 -8.38 8.47 27.49
C LEU A 416 -7.49 9.68 27.23
N LEU A 417 -6.57 9.92 28.17
CA LEU A 417 -5.63 11.04 28.12
C LEU A 417 -4.42 10.69 27.27
N ASP A 418 -3.78 11.71 26.69
CA ASP A 418 -2.42 11.53 26.17
C ASP A 418 -1.48 11.16 27.33
N PRO A 419 -0.44 10.32 27.09
CA PRO A 419 0.45 9.86 28.13
C PRO A 419 1.25 11.01 28.74
N GLU A 420 1.61 10.88 30.00
CA GLU A 420 2.58 11.76 30.63
C GLU A 420 3.99 11.45 30.10
N ILE A 421 4.74 12.48 29.72
CA ILE A 421 6.11 12.34 29.23
C ILE A 421 7.06 12.76 30.35
N GLU A 422 7.93 11.83 30.75
CA GLU A 422 9.00 12.06 31.69
C GLU A 422 10.36 11.97 31.02
N VAL A 423 11.26 12.92 31.26
CA VAL A 423 12.63 12.89 30.74
C VAL A 423 13.55 12.44 31.89
N ARG A 424 14.37 11.42 31.64
CA ARG A 424 15.34 10.85 32.57
C ARG A 424 16.74 10.86 31.93
N PRO A 425 17.82 10.94 32.77
CA PRO A 425 19.18 10.92 32.25
C PRO A 425 19.52 9.60 31.57
N THR A 426 20.49 9.64 30.66
CA THR A 426 20.95 8.42 29.94
C THR A 426 21.85 7.56 30.84
N GLU A 427 22.43 8.13 31.89
CA GLU A 427 23.22 7.38 32.88
C GLU A 427 22.33 6.36 33.62
N ASN A 428 22.72 5.08 33.56
CA ASN A 428 21.98 3.93 34.12
C ASN A 428 20.57 3.72 33.47
N GLN A 429 20.35 4.21 32.24
CA GLN A 429 19.06 4.10 31.58
C GLN A 429 18.53 2.65 31.45
N ILE A 430 19.42 1.67 31.37
CA ILE A 430 19.04 0.26 31.22
C ILE A 430 18.52 -0.30 32.54
N ASP A 431 19.18 -0.01 33.65
CA ASP A 431 18.76 -0.49 34.97
C ASP A 431 17.42 0.17 35.38
N ASP A 432 17.29 1.47 35.14
CA ASP A 432 16.04 2.20 35.36
C ASP A 432 14.88 1.66 34.49
N LEU A 433 15.16 1.38 33.20
CA LEU A 433 14.19 0.77 32.33
C LEU A 433 13.77 -0.63 32.80
N MET A 434 14.70 -1.46 33.26
CA MET A 434 14.40 -2.78 33.83
C MET A 434 13.46 -2.70 35.02
N ASP A 435 13.69 -1.77 35.95
CA ASP A 435 12.82 -1.53 37.11
C ASP A 435 11.39 -1.15 36.65
N GLU A 436 11.26 -0.29 35.66
CA GLU A 436 9.96 0.08 35.11
C GLU A 436 9.29 -1.09 34.40
N ILE A 437 10.03 -1.90 33.65
CA ILE A 437 9.49 -3.13 32.98
C ILE A 437 8.95 -4.08 34.05
N VAL A 438 9.70 -4.39 35.09
CA VAL A 438 9.27 -5.30 36.16
C VAL A 438 7.99 -4.79 36.83
N ARG A 439 7.89 -3.50 37.13
CA ARG A 439 6.68 -2.90 37.70
C ARG A 439 5.46 -3.06 36.78
N ARG A 440 5.63 -2.94 35.45
CA ARG A 440 4.55 -3.06 34.47
C ARG A 440 4.14 -4.51 34.24
N THR A 441 5.11 -5.42 34.15
CA THR A 441 4.88 -6.86 33.99
C THR A 441 4.08 -7.42 35.15
N HIS A 442 4.37 -7.02 36.40
CA HIS A 442 3.56 -7.40 37.59
C HIS A 442 2.08 -6.98 37.47
N ARG A 443 1.78 -5.93 36.71
CA ARG A 443 0.41 -5.47 36.45
C ARG A 443 -0.20 -6.09 35.18
N LYS A 444 0.53 -7.00 34.50
CA LYS A 444 0.15 -7.59 33.21
C LYS A 444 0.04 -6.55 32.08
N GLU A 445 0.74 -5.45 32.21
CA GLU A 445 0.85 -4.40 31.20
C GLU A 445 2.05 -4.69 30.28
N ARG A 446 2.08 -4.12 29.08
CA ARG A 446 3.13 -4.32 28.07
C ARG A 446 3.97 -3.06 27.92
N VAL A 447 5.22 -3.25 27.50
CA VAL A 447 6.20 -2.19 27.32
C VAL A 447 6.73 -2.18 25.90
N LEU A 448 6.82 -0.99 25.29
CA LEU A 448 7.52 -0.77 24.04
C LEU A 448 8.82 -0.03 24.31
N VAL A 449 9.92 -0.49 23.72
CA VAL A 449 11.23 0.14 23.81
C VAL A 449 11.72 0.51 22.42
N THR A 450 12.07 1.79 22.21
CA THR A 450 12.61 2.24 20.93
C THR A 450 14.10 2.51 21.01
N THR A 451 14.86 1.93 20.09
CA THR A 451 16.30 2.09 19.93
C THR A 451 16.65 2.85 18.65
N LEU A 452 17.91 3.21 18.46
CA LEU A 452 18.39 3.92 17.26
C LEU A 452 18.85 2.98 16.14
N THR A 453 19.30 1.77 16.49
CA THR A 453 19.86 0.83 15.54
C THR A 453 19.30 -0.58 15.71
N LYS A 454 19.32 -1.38 14.64
CA LYS A 454 18.95 -2.80 14.65
C LYS A 454 19.76 -3.58 15.70
N ARG A 455 21.07 -3.41 15.65
CA ARG A 455 21.99 -4.07 16.58
C ARG A 455 21.66 -3.77 18.05
N MET A 456 21.37 -2.50 18.37
CA MET A 456 20.96 -2.12 19.71
C MET A 456 19.62 -2.77 20.12
N ALA A 457 18.68 -2.96 19.18
CA ALA A 457 17.42 -3.64 19.46
C ALA A 457 17.65 -5.14 19.74
N GLU A 458 18.51 -5.80 18.99
CA GLU A 458 18.88 -7.20 19.18
C GLU A 458 19.62 -7.40 20.50
N GLU A 459 20.67 -6.62 20.76
CA GLU A 459 21.46 -6.68 22.01
C GLU A 459 20.60 -6.39 23.26
N MET A 460 19.68 -5.42 23.16
CA MET A 460 18.74 -5.11 24.24
C MET A 460 17.76 -6.26 24.48
N SER A 461 17.22 -6.85 23.42
CA SER A 461 16.30 -7.99 23.55
C SER A 461 17.00 -9.19 24.20
N GLU A 462 18.22 -9.50 23.77
CA GLU A 462 19.03 -10.57 24.37
C GLU A 462 19.36 -10.30 25.84
N TYR A 463 19.72 -9.07 26.17
CA TYR A 463 20.00 -8.66 27.56
C TYR A 463 18.77 -8.82 28.45
N LEU A 464 17.59 -8.39 28.00
CA LEU A 464 16.35 -8.55 28.74
C LEU A 464 15.95 -10.02 28.92
N LEU A 465 16.11 -10.86 27.88
CA LEU A 465 15.86 -12.31 27.96
C LEU A 465 16.77 -12.99 28.99
N ASN A 466 18.06 -12.65 28.99
CA ASN A 466 19.04 -13.18 29.92
C ASN A 466 18.73 -12.79 31.40
N ASN A 467 17.98 -11.71 31.59
CA ASN A 467 17.48 -11.28 32.89
C ASN A 467 16.06 -11.77 33.21
N GLY A 468 15.53 -12.74 32.43
CA GLY A 468 14.25 -13.39 32.69
C GLY A 468 13.01 -12.64 32.22
N ILE A 469 13.16 -11.56 31.45
CA ILE A 469 12.04 -10.77 30.88
C ILE A 469 11.69 -11.35 29.51
N GLN A 470 10.43 -11.73 29.31
CA GLN A 470 9.96 -12.24 28.03
C GLN A 470 9.89 -11.09 27.01
N THR A 471 10.78 -11.10 26.04
CA THR A 471 10.91 -10.02 25.08
C THR A 471 11.05 -10.52 23.65
N ALA A 472 10.62 -9.70 22.71
CA ALA A 472 10.89 -9.88 21.28
C ALA A 472 11.40 -8.55 20.70
N TYR A 473 12.00 -8.61 19.51
CA TYR A 473 12.41 -7.42 18.78
C TYR A 473 11.80 -7.38 17.39
N ILE A 474 11.59 -6.16 16.87
CA ILE A 474 11.11 -5.92 15.50
C ILE A 474 12.03 -4.90 14.81
N HIS A 475 12.51 -5.25 13.61
CA HIS A 475 13.22 -4.35 12.71
C HIS A 475 12.82 -4.61 11.24
N SER A 476 13.45 -3.93 10.28
CA SER A 476 13.08 -3.99 8.86
C SER A 476 13.22 -5.36 8.20
N GLU A 477 14.03 -6.26 8.75
CA GLU A 477 14.28 -7.60 8.22
C GLU A 477 13.31 -8.66 8.76
N VAL A 478 12.49 -8.33 9.76
CA VAL A 478 11.44 -9.24 10.26
C VAL A 478 10.34 -9.32 9.23
N THR A 479 9.97 -10.55 8.82
CA THR A 479 8.93 -10.77 7.81
C THR A 479 7.57 -10.23 8.28
N THR A 480 6.67 -9.96 7.35
CA THR A 480 5.32 -9.46 7.69
C THR A 480 4.56 -10.45 8.57
N LEU A 481 4.67 -11.74 8.29
CA LEU A 481 4.03 -12.82 9.07
C LEU A 481 4.60 -12.91 10.49
N ASP A 482 5.92 -12.91 10.62
CA ASP A 482 6.56 -12.96 11.94
C ASP A 482 6.22 -11.72 12.77
N ARG A 483 6.11 -10.57 12.11
CA ARG A 483 5.67 -9.32 12.76
C ARG A 483 4.26 -9.46 13.33
N VAL A 484 3.31 -10.02 12.59
CA VAL A 484 1.95 -10.28 13.07
C VAL A 484 1.97 -11.23 14.26
N LYS A 485 2.72 -12.35 14.16
CA LYS A 485 2.88 -13.31 15.27
C LYS A 485 3.49 -12.69 16.52
N ILE A 486 4.53 -11.86 16.36
CA ILE A 486 5.18 -11.15 17.48
C ILE A 486 4.18 -10.21 18.17
N LEU A 487 3.38 -9.48 17.40
CA LEU A 487 2.38 -8.56 17.95
C LEU A 487 1.24 -9.29 18.64
N GLU A 488 0.77 -10.40 18.09
CA GLU A 488 -0.23 -11.27 18.75
C GLU A 488 0.31 -11.85 20.05
N ASN A 489 1.55 -12.30 20.06
CA ASN A 489 2.22 -12.83 21.24
C ASN A 489 2.42 -11.75 22.33
N LEU A 490 2.72 -10.49 21.95
CA LEU A 490 2.77 -9.36 22.87
C LEU A 490 1.38 -9.12 23.49
N ARG A 491 0.32 -9.11 22.69
CA ARG A 491 -1.06 -8.92 23.16
C ARG A 491 -1.52 -10.06 24.08
N ASN A 492 -1.23 -11.29 23.70
CA ASN A 492 -1.58 -12.49 24.48
C ASN A 492 -0.76 -12.64 25.76
N GLY A 493 0.33 -11.87 25.92
CA GLY A 493 1.18 -11.91 27.08
C GLY A 493 2.27 -12.97 27.04
N THR A 494 2.56 -13.54 25.89
CA THR A 494 3.74 -14.38 25.67
C THR A 494 5.02 -13.55 25.78
N TYR A 495 4.96 -12.30 25.30
CA TYR A 495 6.00 -11.31 25.50
C TYR A 495 5.50 -10.17 26.38
N ASP A 496 6.37 -9.66 27.26
CA ASP A 496 6.13 -8.51 28.11
C ASP A 496 6.65 -7.21 27.50
N VAL A 497 7.72 -7.34 26.73
CA VAL A 497 8.44 -6.21 26.12
C VAL A 497 8.60 -6.44 24.64
N LEU A 498 8.39 -5.39 23.86
CA LEU A 498 8.74 -5.35 22.45
C LEU A 498 9.78 -4.25 22.23
N VAL A 499 10.94 -4.64 21.71
CA VAL A 499 12.01 -3.72 21.34
C VAL A 499 11.97 -3.47 19.83
N GLY A 500 12.12 -2.23 19.41
CA GLY A 500 12.12 -1.92 17.97
C GLY A 500 12.82 -0.63 17.61
N VAL A 501 13.19 -0.49 16.35
CA VAL A 501 13.78 0.75 15.81
C VAL A 501 12.65 1.65 15.31
N ASN A 502 12.31 1.59 14.05
CA ASN A 502 11.36 2.50 13.42
C ASN A 502 9.94 1.93 13.26
N LEU A 503 9.78 0.63 13.46
CA LEU A 503 8.58 -0.12 13.11
C LEU A 503 7.40 0.10 14.05
N LEU A 504 7.61 0.85 15.11
CA LEU A 504 6.58 1.19 16.09
C LEU A 504 5.73 2.41 15.68
N ARG A 505 5.98 3.01 14.52
CA ARG A 505 5.33 4.23 14.06
C ARG A 505 3.89 4.03 13.61
N GLU A 506 3.56 2.95 12.89
CA GLU A 506 2.35 2.86 12.09
C GLU A 506 1.55 1.59 12.34
N GLY A 507 0.22 1.74 12.37
CA GLY A 507 -0.71 0.61 12.33
C GLY A 507 -0.83 -0.25 13.58
N LEU A 508 -0.08 0.03 14.64
CA LEU A 508 -0.14 -0.74 15.88
C LEU A 508 -1.21 -0.19 16.82
N ASP A 509 -2.27 -0.93 17.02
CA ASP A 509 -3.30 -0.66 18.04
C ASP A 509 -3.12 -1.64 19.22
N LEU A 510 -2.31 -1.23 20.19
CA LEU A 510 -1.90 -2.05 21.34
C LEU A 510 -2.41 -1.42 22.64
N PRO A 511 -3.68 -1.63 23.02
CA PRO A 511 -4.24 -1.07 24.25
C PRO A 511 -3.58 -1.63 25.53
N GLU A 512 -2.89 -2.75 25.43
CA GLU A 512 -2.16 -3.39 26.53
C GLU A 512 -0.86 -2.66 26.91
N VAL A 513 -0.36 -1.79 26.02
CA VAL A 513 0.89 -1.04 26.23
C VAL A 513 0.66 0.15 27.15
N SER A 514 1.27 0.13 28.33
CA SER A 514 1.20 1.19 29.31
C SER A 514 2.49 2.03 29.39
N LEU A 515 3.62 1.51 28.89
CA LEU A 515 4.89 2.23 28.88
C LEU A 515 5.51 2.22 27.49
N VAL A 516 5.95 3.41 27.07
CA VAL A 516 6.83 3.57 25.92
C VAL A 516 8.13 4.20 26.40
N ALA A 517 9.23 3.48 26.24
CA ALA A 517 10.57 3.94 26.57
C ALA A 517 11.33 4.32 25.29
N ILE A 518 11.88 5.52 25.24
CA ILE A 518 12.64 6.04 24.11
C ILE A 518 14.08 6.24 24.57
N LEU A 519 14.96 5.33 24.16
CA LEU A 519 16.38 5.42 24.48
C LEU A 519 17.07 6.46 23.59
N ASP A 520 18.05 7.15 24.14
CA ASP A 520 18.83 8.18 23.44
C ASP A 520 17.93 9.18 22.67
N ALA A 521 16.94 9.74 23.39
CA ALA A 521 15.93 10.61 22.78
C ALA A 521 16.52 11.97 22.33
N ASP A 522 17.67 12.36 22.83
CA ASP A 522 18.41 13.58 22.47
C ASP A 522 19.30 13.44 21.23
N LYS A 523 19.42 12.25 20.65
CA LYS A 523 20.19 12.05 19.41
C LYS A 523 19.34 12.47 18.22
N GLU A 524 19.33 13.79 17.94
CA GLU A 524 18.54 14.35 16.84
C GLU A 524 18.79 13.65 15.51
N GLY A 525 17.71 13.40 14.77
CA GLY A 525 17.72 12.74 13.48
C GLY A 525 16.30 12.31 13.11
N PHE A 526 16.18 11.60 12.01
CA PHE A 526 14.90 11.15 11.47
C PHE A 526 14.07 10.34 12.51
N LEU A 527 14.72 9.46 13.28
CA LEU A 527 14.07 8.63 14.31
C LEU A 527 13.69 9.39 15.59
N ARG A 528 14.22 10.59 15.80
CA ARG A 528 14.01 11.44 16.97
C ARG A 528 13.50 12.83 16.60
N SER A 529 12.93 12.96 15.39
CA SER A 529 12.21 14.17 15.00
C SER A 529 10.94 14.34 15.82
N HIS A 530 10.44 15.55 15.95
CA HIS A 530 9.17 15.85 16.63
C HIS A 530 8.04 14.92 16.20
N ARG A 531 7.85 14.69 14.89
CA ARG A 531 6.82 13.80 14.36
C ARG A 531 7.01 12.34 14.84
N SER A 532 8.24 11.84 14.77
CA SER A 532 8.57 10.49 15.21
C SER A 532 8.33 10.30 16.71
N LEU A 533 8.78 11.23 17.53
CA LEU A 533 8.59 11.20 18.97
C LEU A 533 7.11 11.27 19.35
N THR A 534 6.33 12.16 18.72
CA THR A 534 4.88 12.30 18.98
C THR A 534 4.11 11.02 18.61
N GLN A 535 4.43 10.39 17.49
CA GLN A 535 3.79 9.12 17.08
C GLN A 535 4.14 7.98 18.02
N THR A 536 5.39 7.88 18.40
CA THR A 536 5.88 6.86 19.35
C THR A 536 5.22 7.04 20.71
N ALA A 537 5.19 8.26 21.23
CA ALA A 537 4.50 8.60 22.48
C ALA A 537 3.00 8.25 22.43
N GLY A 538 2.35 8.51 21.31
CA GLY A 538 0.94 8.20 21.08
C GLY A 538 0.57 6.72 21.19
N ARG A 539 1.54 5.79 21.17
CA ARG A 539 1.28 4.35 21.37
C ARG A 539 0.82 4.04 22.80
N ALA A 540 1.27 4.78 23.80
CA ALA A 540 0.80 4.64 25.18
C ALA A 540 -0.56 5.31 25.45
N ALA A 541 -1.11 6.09 24.49
CA ALA A 541 -2.36 6.84 24.68
C ALA A 541 -3.64 5.97 24.67
N ARG A 542 -3.52 4.66 24.45
CA ARG A 542 -4.63 3.69 24.50
C ARG A 542 -4.82 3.04 25.85
N ASN A 543 -3.89 3.25 26.76
CA ASN A 543 -3.90 2.69 28.11
C ASN A 543 -4.19 3.79 29.13
N VAL A 544 -5.02 3.48 30.14
CA VAL A 544 -5.33 4.42 31.23
C VAL A 544 -4.08 4.81 32.03
N ASN A 545 -3.13 3.86 32.16
CA ASN A 545 -1.85 4.04 32.84
C ASN A 545 -0.71 4.44 31.89
N GLY A 546 -1.07 4.98 30.70
CA GLY A 546 -0.11 5.33 29.66
C GLY A 546 0.95 6.33 30.13
N LYS A 547 2.22 5.96 29.97
CA LYS A 547 3.39 6.78 30.30
C LYS A 547 4.45 6.67 29.22
N VAL A 548 5.20 7.74 29.01
CA VAL A 548 6.37 7.77 28.13
C VAL A 548 7.58 8.19 28.94
N ILE A 549 8.68 7.49 28.79
CA ILE A 549 9.97 7.86 29.35
C ILE A 549 10.92 8.13 28.19
N MET A 550 11.46 9.34 28.15
CA MET A 550 12.52 9.74 27.22
C MET A 550 13.85 9.79 27.97
N TYR A 551 14.77 8.89 27.63
CA TYR A 551 16.12 8.93 28.18
C TYR A 551 16.96 9.89 27.35
N ALA A 552 17.40 10.98 28.01
CA ALA A 552 18.13 12.07 27.38
C ALA A 552 18.90 12.88 28.39
N ASP A 553 20.10 13.33 28.02
CA ASP A 553 20.90 14.22 28.88
C ASP A 553 20.59 15.69 28.58
N THR A 554 20.05 15.99 27.40
CA THR A 554 19.62 17.32 27.01
C THR A 554 18.24 17.27 26.33
N ILE A 555 17.41 18.25 26.63
CA ILE A 555 16.11 18.38 25.94
C ILE A 555 16.32 19.10 24.60
N THR A 556 16.12 18.40 23.51
CA THR A 556 16.22 18.97 22.15
C THR A 556 14.96 19.74 21.77
N ALA A 557 15.04 20.53 20.70
CA ALA A 557 13.87 21.25 20.19
C ALA A 557 12.72 20.30 19.78
N SER A 558 13.04 19.16 19.17
CA SER A 558 12.08 18.11 18.82
C SER A 558 11.40 17.49 20.04
N MET A 559 12.15 17.23 21.10
CA MET A 559 11.61 16.75 22.38
C MET A 559 10.68 17.78 23.01
N GLN A 560 11.12 19.05 23.11
CA GLN A 560 10.33 20.12 23.71
C GLN A 560 8.98 20.29 23.02
N LEU A 561 8.96 20.34 21.68
CA LEU A 561 7.73 20.42 20.89
C LEU A 561 6.80 19.22 21.17
N THR A 562 7.36 18.02 21.31
CA THR A 562 6.57 16.82 21.60
C THR A 562 5.96 16.88 23.00
N ILE A 563 6.73 17.31 23.99
CA ILE A 563 6.29 17.44 25.39
C ILE A 563 5.17 18.49 25.47
N ASP A 564 5.37 19.68 24.90
CA ASP A 564 4.40 20.77 24.94
C ASP A 564 3.09 20.40 24.26
N GLU A 565 3.16 19.80 23.06
CA GLU A 565 1.97 19.40 22.31
C GLU A 565 1.21 18.26 23.03
N THR A 566 1.92 17.29 23.58
CA THR A 566 1.29 16.19 24.34
C THR A 566 0.62 16.73 25.62
N ALA A 567 1.26 17.66 26.30
CA ALA A 567 0.68 18.33 27.48
C ALA A 567 -0.56 19.16 27.10
N ARG A 568 -0.52 19.91 25.99
CA ARG A 568 -1.67 20.67 25.47
C ARG A 568 -2.88 19.74 25.20
N ARG A 569 -2.64 18.63 24.49
CA ARG A 569 -3.67 17.64 24.17
C ARG A 569 -4.25 17.00 25.44
N ARG A 570 -3.40 16.64 26.38
CA ARG A 570 -3.79 16.06 27.67
C ARG A 570 -4.67 17.02 28.46
N MET A 571 -4.31 18.30 28.58
CA MET A 571 -5.11 19.31 29.27
C MET A 571 -6.47 19.53 28.59
N LYS A 572 -6.52 19.59 27.25
CA LYS A 572 -7.80 19.72 26.51
C LYS A 572 -8.73 18.55 26.79
N GLN A 573 -8.19 17.31 26.79
CA GLN A 573 -8.97 16.11 27.09
C GLN A 573 -9.44 16.08 28.56
N MET A 574 -8.59 16.45 29.51
CA MET A 574 -8.98 16.50 30.94
C MET A 574 -10.12 17.47 31.16
N LYS A 575 -10.02 18.69 30.63
CA LYS A 575 -11.08 19.69 30.72
C LYS A 575 -12.40 19.17 30.11
N TYR A 576 -12.35 18.54 28.95
CA TYR A 576 -13.52 17.94 28.32
C TYR A 576 -14.15 16.84 29.20
N ASN A 577 -13.31 15.98 29.79
CA ASN A 577 -13.77 14.92 30.68
C ASN A 577 -14.48 15.46 31.93
N GLU A 578 -13.93 16.52 32.55
CA GLU A 578 -14.52 17.19 33.71
C GLU A 578 -15.88 17.82 33.35
N GLU A 579 -15.96 18.56 32.25
CA GLU A 579 -17.17 19.23 31.80
C GLU A 579 -18.31 18.25 31.47
N HIS A 580 -17.99 17.03 31.00
CA HIS A 580 -18.97 16.03 30.58
C HIS A 580 -19.10 14.85 31.56
N GLY A 581 -18.40 14.86 32.68
CA GLY A 581 -18.41 13.76 33.65
C GLY A 581 -17.93 12.42 33.13
N ILE A 582 -16.96 12.45 32.20
CA ILE A 582 -16.41 11.24 31.56
C ILE A 582 -15.26 10.69 32.40
N THR A 583 -15.37 9.43 32.81
CA THR A 583 -14.26 8.68 33.38
C THR A 583 -13.51 7.93 32.28
N PRO A 584 -12.18 8.11 32.14
CA PRO A 584 -11.38 7.39 31.18
C PRO A 584 -11.57 5.87 31.26
N LYS A 585 -11.89 5.23 30.14
CA LYS A 585 -12.09 3.77 30.06
C LYS A 585 -11.21 3.17 28.98
N GLN A 586 -10.48 2.14 29.36
CA GLN A 586 -9.70 1.35 28.41
C GLN A 586 -10.65 0.57 27.48
N ILE A 587 -10.32 0.53 26.19
CA ILE A 587 -11.09 -0.27 25.23
C ILE A 587 -10.57 -1.70 25.35
N GLU A 588 -11.40 -2.60 25.86
CA GLU A 588 -11.20 -4.02 25.72
C GLU A 588 -11.66 -4.42 24.30
N LYS A 589 -10.75 -4.42 23.35
CA LYS A 589 -11.00 -5.12 22.09
C LYS A 589 -10.86 -6.61 22.38
N ALA A 590 -11.98 -7.33 22.28
CA ALA A 590 -11.90 -8.79 22.13
C ALA A 590 -10.83 -9.10 21.06
N ILE A 591 -9.92 -10.01 21.37
CA ILE A 591 -8.97 -10.56 20.41
C ILE A 591 -9.82 -11.30 19.36
N LYS A 592 -10.47 -10.55 18.47
CA LYS A 592 -11.00 -11.14 17.25
C LYS A 592 -9.77 -11.60 16.50
N GLN A 593 -9.70 -12.87 16.20
CA GLN A 593 -8.82 -13.36 15.15
C GLN A 593 -9.05 -12.41 13.98
N SER A 594 -8.08 -11.56 13.73
CA SER A 594 -8.24 -10.49 12.75
C SER A 594 -8.49 -11.15 11.40
N GLY A 595 -9.39 -10.60 10.58
CA GLY A 595 -9.53 -10.98 9.18
C GLY A 595 -8.21 -10.87 8.38
N LEU A 596 -7.20 -10.24 8.96
CA LEU A 596 -5.78 -10.29 8.57
C LEU A 596 -5.23 -11.73 8.44
N ARG A 597 -5.78 -12.70 9.15
CA ARG A 597 -5.42 -14.12 9.00
C ARG A 597 -5.82 -14.67 7.63
N GLN A 598 -6.95 -14.28 7.08
CA GLN A 598 -7.36 -14.71 5.72
C GLN A 598 -6.42 -14.16 4.62
N PHE A 599 -5.83 -12.99 4.82
CA PHE A 599 -4.83 -12.42 3.89
C PHE A 599 -3.40 -12.93 4.15
N ALA A 600 -3.15 -13.54 5.31
CA ALA A 600 -1.86 -14.13 5.69
C ALA A 600 -1.83 -15.66 5.50
N GLU A 601 -2.97 -16.35 5.60
CA GLU A 601 -3.07 -17.82 5.45
C GLU A 601 -3.02 -18.29 3.98
N GLY A 602 -3.15 -17.40 3.00
CA GLY A 602 -2.85 -17.69 1.59
C GLY A 602 -1.38 -18.06 1.32
N GLU A 603 -0.49 -17.81 2.28
CA GLU A 603 0.95 -18.09 2.17
C GLU A 603 1.38 -19.49 2.68
N GLU A 604 0.52 -20.22 3.38
CA GLU A 604 0.90 -21.54 3.96
C GLU A 604 0.83 -22.74 2.98
N ALA A 605 0.32 -22.58 1.76
CA ALA A 605 0.14 -23.68 0.81
C ALA A 605 1.33 -23.94 -0.14
N GLY A 606 2.41 -23.18 -0.08
CA GLY A 606 3.58 -23.36 -0.92
C GLY A 606 4.87 -23.18 -0.11
N GLY A 607 5.37 -24.26 0.44
CA GLY A 607 6.62 -24.22 1.19
C GLY A 607 7.81 -23.83 0.32
N ASN A 608 8.36 -22.68 0.62
CA ASN A 608 9.80 -22.35 0.66
C ASN A 608 9.92 -20.97 1.31
N GLU A 609 10.69 -20.90 2.38
CA GLU A 609 11.05 -19.69 3.10
C GLU A 609 11.75 -18.70 2.15
N GLN A 610 10.99 -17.74 1.60
CA GLN A 610 11.55 -16.59 0.94
C GLN A 610 10.79 -15.32 1.36
N THR A 611 11.55 -14.36 1.80
CA THR A 611 11.17 -13.08 2.40
C THR A 611 10.17 -12.29 1.57
N ALA A 612 9.01 -11.99 2.13
CA ALA A 612 8.01 -11.13 1.54
C ALA A 612 8.51 -9.68 1.37
N TYR A 613 8.31 -9.14 0.17
CA TYR A 613 8.61 -7.74 -0.15
C TYR A 613 7.57 -6.81 0.52
N THR A 614 7.95 -6.14 1.59
CA THR A 614 7.24 -4.96 2.07
C THR A 614 7.63 -3.78 1.19
N GLY A 615 6.63 -3.11 0.62
CA GLY A 615 6.71 -2.04 -0.38
C GLY A 615 7.92 -1.09 -0.35
N PRO A 616 8.06 -0.23 -1.37
CA PRO A 616 9.30 0.48 -1.60
C PRO A 616 9.74 1.25 -0.37
N MET A 617 10.94 0.96 -0.05
CA MET A 617 11.69 1.37 1.12
C MET A 617 11.69 2.87 1.33
N GLU A 618 11.65 3.21 2.60
CA GLU A 618 12.23 4.44 3.09
C GLU A 618 13.63 4.64 2.48
N GLN A 619 13.78 5.76 1.81
CA GLN A 619 15.01 6.46 1.42
C GLN A 619 16.28 5.60 1.22
N GLY A 620 16.65 5.40 -0.03
CA GLY A 620 18.06 5.19 -0.42
C GLY A 620 18.66 3.82 -0.16
N ALA A 621 17.88 2.84 0.26
CA ALA A 621 18.35 1.47 0.19
C ALA A 621 18.23 1.01 -1.26
N PHE A 622 19.37 0.94 -1.93
CA PHE A 622 19.50 0.24 -3.19
C PHE A 622 18.84 -1.13 -3.05
N ALA A 623 18.12 -1.57 -4.09
CA ALA A 623 17.36 -2.83 -4.17
C ALA A 623 18.29 -4.07 -4.09
N ALA A 624 19.06 -4.20 -3.03
CA ALA A 624 20.23 -5.05 -3.01
C ALA A 624 20.18 -6.22 -2.02
N ASP A 625 19.19 -6.30 -1.11
CA ASP A 625 19.25 -7.34 -0.09
C ASP A 625 19.19 -8.79 -0.61
N PRO A 626 18.29 -9.16 -1.54
CA PRO A 626 18.32 -10.51 -2.13
C PRO A 626 19.51 -10.75 -3.04
N ILE A 627 20.05 -9.70 -3.65
CA ILE A 627 21.14 -9.77 -4.62
C ILE A 627 22.48 -10.02 -3.93
N VAL A 628 22.72 -9.28 -2.85
CA VAL A 628 23.99 -9.38 -2.09
C VAL A 628 24.13 -10.78 -1.48
N GLN A 629 23.03 -11.38 -1.04
CA GLN A 629 23.03 -12.75 -0.54
C GLN A 629 23.36 -13.82 -1.60
N GLN A 630 23.06 -13.57 -2.85
CA GLN A 630 23.37 -14.49 -3.97
C GLN A 630 24.76 -14.24 -4.61
N MET A 631 25.41 -13.13 -4.30
CA MET A 631 26.73 -12.82 -4.83
C MET A 631 27.81 -13.80 -4.35
N THR A 632 28.69 -14.19 -5.25
CA THR A 632 29.88 -14.94 -4.89
C THR A 632 30.92 -14.03 -4.24
N ARG A 633 31.86 -14.61 -3.48
CA ARG A 633 32.93 -13.86 -2.80
C ARG A 633 33.71 -12.90 -3.72
N PRO A 634 34.15 -13.30 -4.95
CA PRO A 634 34.77 -12.38 -5.87
C PRO A 634 33.90 -11.24 -6.37
N GLN A 635 32.57 -11.47 -6.47
CA GLN A 635 31.60 -10.44 -6.84
C GLN A 635 31.43 -9.42 -5.73
N LEU A 636 31.38 -9.86 -4.47
CA LEU A 636 31.31 -8.96 -3.30
C LEU A 636 32.57 -8.09 -3.20
N GLU A 637 33.76 -8.64 -3.37
CA GLU A 637 35.04 -7.90 -3.35
C GLU A 637 35.06 -6.83 -4.45
N LYS A 638 34.64 -7.17 -5.67
CA LYS A 638 34.52 -6.22 -6.79
C LYS A 638 33.54 -5.11 -6.51
N SER A 639 32.37 -5.43 -5.93
CA SER A 639 31.35 -4.46 -5.55
C SER A 639 31.82 -3.50 -4.46
N ILE A 640 32.52 -4.00 -3.45
CA ILE A 640 33.14 -3.18 -2.40
C ILE A 640 34.16 -2.19 -2.99
N ALA A 641 34.99 -2.63 -3.89
CA ALA A 641 35.99 -1.77 -4.52
C ALA A 641 35.37 -0.65 -5.35
N GLU A 642 34.32 -0.96 -6.12
CA GLU A 642 33.62 0.02 -6.96
C GLU A 642 32.80 1.00 -6.11
N THR A 643 32.07 0.53 -5.11
CA THR A 643 31.31 1.40 -4.19
C THR A 643 32.23 2.32 -3.39
N THR A 644 33.43 1.84 -3.03
CA THR A 644 34.49 2.66 -2.40
C THR A 644 34.98 3.78 -3.33
N ARG A 645 35.13 3.50 -4.63
CA ARG A 645 35.48 4.50 -5.64
C ARG A 645 34.40 5.56 -5.74
N LEU A 646 33.12 5.15 -5.84
CA LEU A 646 31.97 6.05 -5.92
C LEU A 646 31.83 6.92 -4.67
N MET A 647 32.04 6.35 -3.49
CA MET A 647 32.06 7.11 -2.22
C MET A 647 33.11 8.24 -2.24
N LYS A 648 34.33 7.92 -2.70
CA LYS A 648 35.41 8.91 -2.78
C LYS A 648 35.12 9.99 -3.83
N GLU A 649 34.46 9.66 -4.94
CA GLU A 649 34.04 10.63 -5.96
C GLU A 649 32.93 11.56 -5.45
N ALA A 650 31.93 11.02 -4.75
CA ALA A 650 30.89 11.82 -4.11
C ALA A 650 31.45 12.76 -3.04
N ALA A 651 32.37 12.28 -2.21
CA ALA A 651 33.05 13.11 -1.22
C ALA A 651 33.87 14.25 -1.85
N LYS A 652 34.55 14.00 -3.01
CA LYS A 652 35.26 15.05 -3.76
C LYS A 652 34.32 16.11 -4.33
N LYS A 653 33.08 15.72 -4.68
CA LYS A 653 32.03 16.62 -5.17
C LYS A 653 31.28 17.33 -4.05
N LEU A 654 31.66 17.12 -2.77
CA LEU A 654 31.02 17.63 -1.58
C LEU A 654 29.56 17.14 -1.41
N ASP A 655 29.19 16.06 -2.08
CA ASP A 655 27.91 15.38 -1.90
C ASP A 655 28.01 14.40 -0.72
N PHE A 656 27.93 14.95 0.48
CA PHE A 656 28.09 14.18 1.72
C PHE A 656 26.95 13.21 1.97
N LEU A 657 25.74 13.48 1.45
CA LEU A 657 24.61 12.57 1.58
C LEU A 657 24.84 11.30 0.77
N GLN A 658 25.25 11.44 -0.48
CA GLN A 658 25.57 10.31 -1.36
C GLN A 658 26.80 9.56 -0.91
N ALA A 659 27.82 10.27 -0.39
CA ALA A 659 29.01 9.64 0.18
C ALA A 659 28.68 8.81 1.43
N ALA A 660 27.75 9.26 2.29
CA ALA A 660 27.29 8.50 3.44
C ALA A 660 26.51 7.23 3.03
N GLN A 661 25.66 7.31 2.01
CA GLN A 661 24.95 6.15 1.47
C GLN A 661 25.91 5.07 0.94
N TYR A 662 26.93 5.47 0.17
CA TYR A 662 27.95 4.54 -0.32
C TYR A 662 28.78 3.93 0.82
N ARG A 663 29.09 4.69 1.86
CA ARG A 663 29.77 4.17 3.06
C ARG A 663 28.95 3.09 3.75
N ASP A 664 27.68 3.33 3.94
CA ASP A 664 26.78 2.38 4.60
C ASP A 664 26.60 1.10 3.78
N GLU A 665 26.57 1.23 2.44
CA GLU A 665 26.57 0.09 1.53
C GLU A 665 27.89 -0.72 1.59
N ILE A 666 29.03 -0.06 1.66
CA ILE A 666 30.34 -0.74 1.84
C ILE A 666 30.36 -1.55 3.13
N LEU A 667 29.84 -1.00 4.24
CA LEU A 667 29.78 -1.71 5.51
C LEU A 667 28.90 -2.97 5.41
N ARG A 668 27.79 -2.87 4.68
CA ARG A 668 26.89 -4.00 4.44
C ARG A 668 27.54 -5.10 3.60
N LEU A 669 28.17 -4.73 2.49
CA LEU A 669 28.88 -5.66 1.62
C LEU A 669 30.02 -6.38 2.34
N HIS A 670 30.76 -5.70 3.23
CA HIS A 670 31.77 -6.31 4.05
C HIS A 670 31.20 -7.36 5.02
N LYS A 671 30.05 -7.06 5.64
CA LYS A 671 29.38 -8.01 6.53
C LYS A 671 28.98 -9.29 5.79
N GLU A 672 28.44 -9.16 4.58
CA GLU A 672 28.11 -10.32 3.73
C GLU A 672 29.36 -11.08 3.25
N LEU A 673 30.47 -10.39 3.00
CA LEU A 673 31.73 -11.03 2.65
C LEU A 673 32.30 -11.85 3.82
N GLU A 674 32.11 -11.40 5.05
CA GLU A 674 32.54 -12.14 6.26
C GLU A 674 31.68 -13.39 6.53
N LEU A 675 30.42 -13.39 6.09
CA LEU A 675 29.49 -14.52 6.24
C LEU A 675 29.71 -15.63 5.19
N LYS A 676 30.47 -15.37 4.12
CA LYS A 676 30.83 -16.29 3.02
C LYS A 676 32.31 -16.62 3.03
#